data_a30269a42ff747d415733677cc4f3cc1
#
_entry.id   a30269a42ff747d415733677cc4f3cc1
#
_cell.length_a   1.000
_cell.length_b   1.000
_cell.length_c   1.000
_cell.angle_alpha   90.00
_cell.angle_beta   90.00
_cell.angle_gamma   90.00
#
_symmetry.space_group_name_H-M   'P 1'
#
loop_
_entity.id
_entity.type
_entity.pdbx_description
1 polymer ?
#
loop_
_entity_poly.entity_id
_entity_poly.type
_entity_poly.pdbx_seq_one_letter_code
_entity_poly.pdbx_strand_id
1 'polypeptide(L)'
;MADTTREERRRRCGWVRGIAGLALYVGAALAAWTLGAAEIPAGTTCLFTEAATVDEALSGPGALEVNIPNAYAPVYDAKTGWSGVVALTADNGAWNGDMTILSGGVLVSNLTALGTGRIKMHPHTALIVAVSYKDAGQSLKEKVIDRIEVQNPDNLAESDLWVSFQVQGEGLRNDVDFSAQPYLWLSAPKSRQGWQNDYQTLDGVFTPCGDTYRFGYNYVTYTETVCLAVDNLCDGPDGTPRGVVFRGPSSQVIGRNWTFSGRIRIEDGAGVLFNRYGGLGPVPPEARTNQVTICGTGNGFHPRCSGVSFDARIGIMVEDGATVNFNPAGSTEEKSVNVFNGPLCGSGTITVPDNGGYWFTATNNSFSGDVRVTHNRAQWIKIGTKDRFSWGGGGTFTFENGTAADPQNLVLESDEDVAFDMCVKGKGRLVKRGVGTLTLARPPALAPLAGLPTVVVEGGTLRRGGTDAAALAGWAVLDAGAAFDLGGQSAANVFLPYGAGTLLNPKEGTAVEIVQGALTNDLAFTGRIAAPAKVTVEGTAPWRVGAGAQFDGGLEIGGGPVRFEDGLALATGVTLGWDAVLTCTGDVHVAALAGSGRIRCVPEGSWPVVADASAFAGVYTCETGVTPPQPLVLADGGALAFAGELAASRAWTCRASEAGHTYVTNAGRRAALVLTDGYHPWQYGSNAGTLHSPAKVDVQTPWTLSFDLRASPAFGPGDLSGAYYGDGVALVFQDQTTDRGVVSKYVDDGTVLCSFAGSCGFLLWRDGQTCTWIKDKVRNAEADAQVAAHAALVFEKWEAEPLQVAVAYDGEKMVARFRCGTEAFATTNANARAELAARFPDGAYISLVSAAGGWCCGLTVEKFRFNHAAFPQPVFAGALDLAGGTVALVDEGAASVALAGAVRVRAPTTLVCDEAVPLRFAQADWTFDFSGGRSPSLALPATVEWPPTLAVTLAGRPQDLPVRWTTIVDGRAFAEAGGAWPEIAFETACGVPCAFRLDAGRLQIRYTVGTVILFR
;
A
#
# COMPACT_ATOMS: atom_id res chain seq x y z
N MET A 1 -18.36 21.22 7.88
CA MET A 1 -18.83 22.07 6.74
C MET A 1 -19.33 21.27 5.54
N ALA A 2 -19.82 20.05 5.71
CA ALA A 2 -20.32 19.21 4.63
C ALA A 2 -21.78 18.74 4.82
N ASP A 3 -22.47 19.19 5.85
CA ASP A 3 -23.83 18.74 6.16
C ASP A 3 -24.94 19.77 5.88
N THR A 4 -24.57 20.97 5.49
CA THR A 4 -25.54 22.02 5.14
C THR A 4 -26.00 22.01 3.68
N THR A 5 -25.38 21.22 2.81
CA THR A 5 -25.73 21.16 1.37
C THR A 5 -26.75 20.09 1.03
N ARG A 6 -27.10 19.19 1.94
CA ARG A 6 -28.10 18.14 1.70
C ARG A 6 -29.53 18.55 2.08
N GLU A 7 -29.65 19.51 2.98
CA GLU A 7 -30.95 20.01 3.42
C GLU A 7 -31.51 21.15 2.54
N GLU A 8 -30.64 21.90 1.89
CA GLU A 8 -31.03 22.93 0.92
C GLU A 8 -31.56 22.35 -0.42
N ARG A 9 -31.14 21.15 -0.81
CA ARG A 9 -31.67 20.47 -2.00
C ARG A 9 -33.09 19.88 -1.77
N ARG A 10 -33.48 19.60 -0.53
CA ARG A 10 -34.84 19.13 -0.22
C ARG A 10 -35.88 20.24 -0.09
N ARG A 11 -35.44 21.49 0.09
CA ARG A 11 -36.37 22.64 0.20
C ARG A 11 -36.69 23.33 -1.12
N ARG A 12 -36.01 23.00 -2.23
CA ARG A 12 -36.29 23.59 -3.55
C ARG A 12 -37.27 22.79 -4.42
N CYS A 13 -37.75 21.64 -3.98
CA CYS A 13 -38.76 20.85 -4.71
C CYS A 13 -40.18 21.03 -4.19
N GLY A 14 -40.44 22.04 -3.43
CA GLY A 14 -41.77 22.23 -2.82
C GLY A 14 -42.29 23.65 -2.93
N TRP A 15 -42.23 24.27 -4.10
CA TRP A 15 -43.03 25.50 -4.35
C TRP A 15 -43.08 25.85 -5.85
N VAL A 16 -43.86 25.19 -6.64
CA VAL A 16 -44.60 25.78 -7.79
C VAL A 16 -45.88 25.00 -7.95
N ARG A 17 -46.87 25.34 -7.14
CA ARG A 17 -48.29 25.17 -7.48
C ARG A 17 -48.87 26.57 -7.47
N GLY A 18 -49.28 27.02 -8.63
CA GLY A 18 -50.12 28.21 -8.74
C GLY A 18 -49.58 29.23 -9.72
N ILE A 19 -49.83 29.06 -10.98
CA ILE A 19 -50.37 30.10 -11.91
C ILE A 19 -50.93 29.30 -13.09
N ALA A 20 -52.21 29.02 -13.02
CA ALA A 20 -53.02 28.69 -14.19
C ALA A 20 -53.33 30.00 -14.89
N GLY A 21 -52.66 30.19 -16.04
CA GLY A 21 -52.90 31.37 -16.88
C GLY A 21 -52.80 30.99 -18.36
N LEU A 22 -53.90 30.59 -18.90
CA LEU A 22 -54.38 30.74 -20.31
C LEU A 22 -53.29 30.62 -21.39
N ALA A 23 -52.97 29.41 -21.81
CA ALA A 23 -52.66 29.12 -23.20
C ALA A 23 -53.70 28.09 -23.67
N LEU A 24 -54.79 28.63 -24.22
CA LEU A 24 -55.75 27.86 -24.98
C LEU A 24 -55.05 27.46 -26.28
N TYR A 25 -54.37 26.34 -26.31
CA TYR A 25 -54.13 25.54 -27.50
C TYR A 25 -54.56 24.11 -27.20
N VAL A 26 -55.60 23.75 -27.92
CA VAL A 26 -56.29 22.49 -27.94
C VAL A 26 -55.42 21.31 -27.56
N GLY A 27 -55.44 20.94 -26.28
CA GLY A 27 -55.20 19.58 -25.84
C GLY A 27 -56.34 18.70 -26.33
N ALA A 28 -56.30 18.33 -27.57
CA ALA A 28 -57.12 17.25 -28.04
C ALA A 28 -56.55 15.97 -27.47
N ALA A 29 -57.19 15.46 -26.44
CA ALA A 29 -57.27 14.10 -26.03
C ALA A 29 -56.46 13.12 -26.89
N LEU A 30 -55.42 12.49 -26.32
CA LEU A 30 -55.09 11.13 -26.68
C LEU A 30 -56.23 10.21 -26.26
N ALA A 31 -57.37 10.37 -26.95
CA ALA A 31 -58.31 9.32 -27.08
C ALA A 31 -57.73 8.36 -28.10
N ALA A 32 -57.60 7.09 -27.76
CA ALA A 32 -57.23 6.00 -28.65
C ALA A 32 -57.83 6.23 -30.07
N TRP A 33 -56.94 6.61 -30.99
CA TRP A 33 -57.26 6.62 -32.41
C TRP A 33 -57.15 5.19 -32.91
N THR A 34 -58.30 4.48 -32.81
CA THR A 34 -58.52 3.26 -33.55
C THR A 34 -59.35 3.59 -34.77
N LEU A 35 -58.68 4.05 -35.82
CA LEU A 35 -59.35 4.17 -37.14
C LEU A 35 -58.33 4.48 -38.22
N GLY A 36 -58.36 3.82 -39.29
CA GLY A 36 -57.63 3.90 -40.56
C GLY A 36 -56.84 5.18 -40.84
N ALA A 37 -55.83 5.14 -41.69
CA ALA A 37 -54.83 6.18 -42.06
C ALA A 37 -55.13 7.58 -41.56
N ALA A 38 -54.35 8.10 -40.59
CA ALA A 38 -54.53 9.46 -40.00
C ALA A 38 -54.19 10.53 -41.06
N GLU A 39 -55.18 11.30 -41.55
CA GLU A 39 -54.92 12.45 -42.40
C GLU A 39 -54.46 13.66 -41.59
N ILE A 40 -53.29 14.24 -41.92
CA ILE A 40 -52.89 15.52 -41.40
C ILE A 40 -53.26 16.62 -42.43
N PRO A 41 -54.31 17.43 -42.14
CA PRO A 41 -54.80 18.42 -43.08
C PRO A 41 -53.81 19.55 -43.39
N ALA A 42 -53.96 20.19 -44.56
CA ALA A 42 -53.16 21.36 -44.90
C ALA A 42 -53.22 22.45 -43.81
N GLY A 43 -52.07 23.03 -43.47
CA GLY A 43 -51.97 24.08 -42.47
C GLY A 43 -52.07 23.62 -41.03
N THR A 44 -52.10 22.30 -40.77
CA THR A 44 -52.07 21.71 -39.41
C THR A 44 -50.71 21.09 -39.13
N THR A 45 -50.30 21.05 -37.86
CA THR A 45 -49.07 20.40 -37.40
C THR A 45 -49.42 19.35 -36.34
N CYS A 46 -49.03 18.12 -36.57
CA CYS A 46 -49.06 17.06 -35.55
C CYS A 46 -47.81 17.19 -34.70
N LEU A 47 -47.94 17.57 -33.41
CA LEU A 47 -46.84 17.80 -32.48
C LEU A 47 -46.67 16.63 -31.50
N PHE A 48 -45.44 16.10 -31.41
CA PHE A 48 -45.05 15.11 -30.44
C PHE A 48 -44.11 15.76 -29.40
N THR A 49 -44.51 15.78 -28.14
CA THR A 49 -43.75 16.29 -27.01
C THR A 49 -43.21 15.19 -26.06
N GLU A 50 -43.48 13.95 -26.38
CA GLU A 50 -43.03 12.75 -25.66
C GLU A 50 -42.76 11.61 -26.63
N ALA A 51 -42.03 10.59 -26.16
CA ALA A 51 -41.76 9.41 -26.97
C ALA A 51 -43.06 8.70 -27.34
N ALA A 52 -43.18 8.31 -28.60
CA ALA A 52 -44.40 7.69 -29.12
C ALA A 52 -44.09 6.67 -30.23
N THR A 53 -44.98 5.72 -30.44
CA THR A 53 -44.95 4.86 -31.63
C THR A 53 -46.20 5.17 -32.47
N VAL A 54 -45.96 5.50 -33.75
CA VAL A 54 -46.99 5.74 -34.73
C VAL A 54 -47.01 4.56 -35.71
N ASP A 55 -47.94 3.65 -35.49
CA ASP A 55 -48.15 2.41 -36.27
C ASP A 55 -49.30 2.52 -37.29
N GLU A 56 -49.96 3.66 -37.30
CA GLU A 56 -50.98 3.97 -38.29
C GLU A 56 -50.39 4.77 -39.46
N ALA A 57 -50.90 4.52 -40.67
CA ALA A 57 -50.42 5.22 -41.85
C ALA A 57 -50.86 6.70 -41.83
N LEU A 58 -49.91 7.61 -42.05
CA LEU A 58 -50.14 9.03 -42.19
C LEU A 58 -50.43 9.39 -43.64
N SER A 59 -51.27 10.39 -43.88
CA SER A 59 -51.60 10.94 -45.20
C SER A 59 -51.82 12.45 -45.14
N GLY A 60 -51.91 13.10 -46.29
CA GLY A 60 -52.20 14.55 -46.41
C GLY A 60 -50.97 15.45 -46.32
N PRO A 61 -51.18 16.79 -46.56
CA PRO A 61 -50.09 17.78 -46.68
C PRO A 61 -49.73 18.49 -45.37
N GLY A 62 -50.34 18.18 -44.24
CA GLY A 62 -50.03 18.79 -42.97
C GLY A 62 -48.67 18.35 -42.39
N ALA A 63 -48.08 19.18 -41.56
CA ALA A 63 -46.72 18.98 -41.03
C ALA A 63 -46.74 18.04 -39.79
N LEU A 64 -45.57 17.41 -39.56
CA LEU A 64 -45.26 16.70 -38.35
C LEU A 64 -44.11 17.40 -37.63
N GLU A 65 -44.20 17.63 -36.31
CA GLU A 65 -43.17 18.23 -35.48
C GLU A 65 -42.86 17.38 -34.28
N VAL A 66 -41.60 17.14 -34.06
CA VAL A 66 -41.07 16.39 -32.88
C VAL A 66 -40.27 17.35 -32.01
N ASN A 67 -40.78 17.55 -30.79
CA ASN A 67 -40.17 18.44 -29.81
C ASN A 67 -40.27 17.78 -28.41
N ILE A 68 -39.40 16.85 -28.14
CA ILE A 68 -39.38 16.09 -26.89
C ILE A 68 -38.45 16.81 -25.88
N PRO A 69 -39.05 17.53 -24.88
CA PRO A 69 -38.24 18.30 -23.92
C PRO A 69 -37.30 17.41 -23.14
N ASN A 70 -36.06 17.85 -22.98
CA ASN A 70 -35.00 17.13 -22.24
C ASN A 70 -34.67 15.74 -22.81
N ALA A 71 -35.09 15.41 -24.02
CA ALA A 71 -34.67 14.21 -24.70
C ALA A 71 -33.28 14.43 -25.33
N TYR A 72 -32.25 14.31 -24.50
CA TYR A 72 -30.87 14.52 -24.92
C TYR A 72 -30.34 13.38 -25.79
N ALA A 73 -31.03 12.24 -25.86
CA ALA A 73 -30.65 11.15 -26.73
C ALA A 73 -31.79 10.14 -26.91
N PRO A 74 -31.99 9.65 -28.12
CA PRO A 74 -32.74 8.42 -28.31
C PRO A 74 -31.99 7.26 -27.64
N VAL A 75 -32.62 6.63 -26.67
CA VAL A 75 -32.09 5.46 -25.97
C VAL A 75 -33.00 4.28 -26.21
N TYR A 76 -32.42 3.20 -26.70
CA TYR A 76 -33.09 1.93 -26.79
C TYR A 76 -32.82 1.10 -25.52
N ASP A 77 -33.89 0.67 -24.86
CA ASP A 77 -33.84 -0.29 -23.77
C ASP A 77 -34.61 -1.54 -24.19
N ALA A 78 -34.00 -2.69 -24.16
CA ALA A 78 -34.63 -3.96 -24.55
C ALA A 78 -35.91 -4.31 -23.76
N LYS A 79 -36.08 -3.75 -22.55
CA LYS A 79 -37.25 -3.98 -21.70
C LYS A 79 -38.29 -2.91 -21.83
N THR A 80 -37.92 -1.65 -22.01
CA THR A 80 -38.82 -0.51 -22.00
C THR A 80 -39.02 0.15 -23.38
N GLY A 81 -38.22 -0.31 -24.38
CA GLY A 81 -38.27 0.26 -25.71
C GLY A 81 -37.50 1.57 -25.84
N TRP A 82 -37.86 2.39 -26.77
CA TRP A 82 -37.26 3.68 -27.06
C TRP A 82 -37.70 4.78 -26.11
N SER A 83 -36.76 5.61 -25.68
CA SER A 83 -37.05 6.87 -24.99
C SER A 83 -36.46 8.04 -25.82
N GLY A 84 -37.18 9.18 -25.81
CA GLY A 84 -36.71 10.37 -26.55
C GLY A 84 -36.92 10.29 -28.07
N VAL A 85 -37.75 9.36 -28.53
CA VAL A 85 -37.91 9.06 -29.96
C VAL A 85 -39.39 8.94 -30.33
N VAL A 86 -39.79 9.46 -31.50
CA VAL A 86 -41.04 9.13 -32.17
C VAL A 86 -40.72 8.04 -33.22
N ALA A 87 -41.31 6.87 -33.05
CA ALA A 87 -41.12 5.75 -33.98
C ALA A 87 -42.26 5.75 -35.02
N LEU A 88 -41.89 5.89 -36.28
CA LEU A 88 -42.82 5.79 -37.43
C LEU A 88 -42.68 4.42 -38.06
N THR A 89 -43.65 3.55 -37.86
CA THR A 89 -43.58 2.14 -38.27
C THR A 89 -44.45 1.81 -39.47
N ALA A 90 -45.47 2.64 -39.77
CA ALA A 90 -46.37 2.45 -40.86
C ALA A 90 -45.79 2.95 -42.22
N ASP A 91 -46.39 2.50 -43.32
CA ASP A 91 -46.13 3.06 -44.63
C ASP A 91 -46.88 4.38 -44.80
N ASN A 92 -46.15 5.49 -44.80
CA ASN A 92 -46.67 6.85 -44.90
C ASN A 92 -46.45 7.44 -46.30
N GLY A 93 -46.39 6.63 -47.37
CA GLY A 93 -46.13 7.09 -48.73
C GLY A 93 -47.19 8.08 -49.26
N ALA A 94 -48.38 8.11 -48.66
CA ALA A 94 -49.43 9.10 -48.98
C ALA A 94 -49.30 10.41 -48.19
N TRP A 95 -48.37 10.53 -47.23
CA TRP A 95 -48.10 11.75 -46.50
C TRP A 95 -47.03 12.57 -47.25
N ASN A 96 -47.38 13.82 -47.63
CA ASN A 96 -46.52 14.73 -48.35
C ASN A 96 -46.24 16.05 -47.60
N GLY A 97 -46.57 16.12 -46.34
CA GLY A 97 -46.19 17.20 -45.43
C GLY A 97 -44.74 17.16 -44.99
N ASP A 98 -44.23 18.31 -44.53
CA ASP A 98 -42.89 18.41 -43.99
C ASP A 98 -42.82 17.82 -42.57
N MET A 99 -41.67 17.22 -42.22
CA MET A 99 -41.32 16.83 -40.86
C MET A 99 -40.26 17.79 -40.31
N THR A 100 -40.48 18.26 -39.05
CA THR A 100 -39.51 19.08 -38.33
C THR A 100 -39.11 18.39 -37.03
N ILE A 101 -37.80 18.17 -36.80
CA ILE A 101 -37.29 17.63 -35.56
C ILE A 101 -36.56 18.75 -34.82
N LEU A 102 -37.21 19.28 -33.77
CA LEU A 102 -36.69 20.39 -32.94
C LEU A 102 -35.82 19.86 -31.81
N SER A 103 -36.25 18.74 -31.21
CA SER A 103 -35.46 18.04 -30.17
C SER A 103 -35.84 16.56 -30.11
N GLY A 104 -34.92 15.71 -29.67
CA GLY A 104 -35.10 14.27 -29.64
C GLY A 104 -34.76 13.61 -30.99
N GLY A 105 -35.48 12.53 -31.33
CA GLY A 105 -35.21 11.78 -32.55
C GLY A 105 -36.47 11.19 -33.20
N VAL A 106 -36.30 10.78 -34.47
CA VAL A 106 -37.31 10.02 -35.19
C VAL A 106 -36.71 8.69 -35.63
N LEU A 107 -37.41 7.59 -35.31
CA LEU A 107 -37.07 6.24 -35.75
C LEU A 107 -37.98 5.84 -36.91
N VAL A 108 -37.43 5.26 -37.96
CA VAL A 108 -38.18 4.69 -39.06
C VAL A 108 -37.76 3.24 -39.29
N SER A 109 -38.78 2.35 -39.39
CA SER A 109 -38.54 0.92 -39.65
C SER A 109 -38.63 0.55 -41.13
N ASN A 110 -39.12 1.50 -41.96
CA ASN A 110 -39.11 1.39 -43.44
C ASN A 110 -38.90 2.81 -44.02
N LEU A 111 -38.41 2.90 -45.27
CA LEU A 111 -38.09 4.19 -45.89
C LEU A 111 -39.30 5.00 -46.32
N THR A 112 -40.47 4.38 -46.50
CA THR A 112 -41.72 5.08 -46.84
C THR A 112 -42.36 5.69 -45.61
N ALA A 113 -41.94 5.29 -44.38
CA ALA A 113 -42.47 5.84 -43.13
C ALA A 113 -42.27 7.35 -42.97
N LEU A 114 -41.30 7.95 -43.68
CA LEU A 114 -41.02 9.40 -43.69
C LEU A 114 -41.89 10.19 -44.66
N GLY A 115 -42.86 9.56 -45.31
CA GLY A 115 -43.68 10.25 -46.36
C GLY A 115 -42.78 10.77 -47.50
N THR A 116 -43.18 11.90 -48.13
CA THR A 116 -42.50 12.48 -49.30
C THR A 116 -42.06 13.93 -49.11
N GLY A 117 -42.47 14.60 -48.01
CA GLY A 117 -42.07 15.98 -47.68
C GLY A 117 -40.62 16.18 -47.27
N ARG A 118 -40.19 17.39 -46.92
CA ARG A 118 -38.85 17.71 -46.42
C ARG A 118 -38.69 17.26 -44.99
N ILE A 119 -37.44 16.96 -44.59
CA ILE A 119 -37.06 16.59 -43.25
C ILE A 119 -36.20 17.71 -42.67
N LYS A 120 -36.77 18.59 -41.86
CA LYS A 120 -36.10 19.72 -41.23
C LYS A 120 -35.53 19.28 -39.89
N MET A 121 -34.20 19.28 -39.73
CA MET A 121 -33.54 18.84 -38.50
C MET A 121 -32.83 20.01 -37.84
N HIS A 122 -33.08 20.23 -36.55
CA HIS A 122 -32.35 21.17 -35.73
C HIS A 122 -31.01 20.56 -35.24
N PRO A 123 -30.04 21.38 -34.86
CA PRO A 123 -28.81 20.88 -34.25
C PRO A 123 -29.12 19.95 -33.10
N HIS A 124 -28.27 18.95 -32.93
CA HIS A 124 -28.37 17.97 -31.82
C HIS A 124 -29.60 17.06 -31.87
N THR A 125 -30.23 16.90 -33.01
CA THR A 125 -31.31 15.92 -33.21
C THR A 125 -30.82 14.67 -33.93
N ALA A 126 -31.65 13.61 -33.92
CA ALA A 126 -31.30 12.34 -34.56
C ALA A 126 -32.42 11.83 -35.48
N LEU A 127 -32.02 11.32 -36.64
CA LEU A 127 -32.84 10.49 -37.50
C LEU A 127 -32.29 9.05 -37.50
N ILE A 128 -33.10 8.09 -37.02
CA ILE A 128 -32.70 6.70 -36.87
C ILE A 128 -33.37 5.86 -37.93
N VAL A 129 -32.57 5.21 -38.78
CA VAL A 129 -33.05 4.31 -39.81
C VAL A 129 -32.83 2.86 -39.40
N ALA A 130 -33.87 2.18 -39.00
CA ALA A 130 -33.92 0.80 -38.65
C ALA A 130 -34.49 -0.04 -39.80
N VAL A 131 -33.77 -0.12 -40.90
CA VAL A 131 -34.22 -0.83 -42.08
C VAL A 131 -33.84 -2.30 -42.01
N SER A 132 -34.79 -3.17 -42.23
CA SER A 132 -34.49 -4.61 -42.25
C SER A 132 -33.77 -5.01 -43.55
N TYR A 133 -33.15 -6.18 -43.55
CA TYR A 133 -32.49 -6.79 -44.71
C TYR A 133 -33.32 -6.82 -46.01
N LYS A 134 -34.63 -6.69 -45.90
CA LYS A 134 -35.57 -6.77 -47.03
C LYS A 134 -35.67 -5.53 -47.88
N ASP A 135 -35.19 -4.39 -47.36
CA ASP A 135 -35.28 -3.09 -48.05
C ASP A 135 -33.97 -2.77 -48.81
N ALA A 136 -33.12 -3.72 -49.01
CA ALA A 136 -31.78 -3.60 -49.62
C ALA A 136 -31.75 -3.15 -51.11
N GLY A 137 -32.82 -2.71 -51.66
CA GLY A 137 -32.90 -2.18 -53.02
C GLY A 137 -33.41 -0.73 -53.11
N GLN A 138 -33.73 -0.09 -51.98
CA GLN A 138 -34.22 1.27 -51.97
C GLN A 138 -33.04 2.25 -51.72
N SER A 139 -33.00 3.35 -52.50
CA SER A 139 -31.99 4.38 -52.34
C SER A 139 -32.26 5.20 -51.05
N LEU A 140 -31.43 5.00 -50.00
CA LEU A 140 -31.43 5.86 -48.85
C LEU A 140 -31.19 7.34 -49.23
N LYS A 141 -30.34 7.57 -50.23
CA LYS A 141 -30.06 8.90 -50.71
C LYS A 141 -31.33 9.64 -51.13
N GLU A 142 -32.06 9.08 -52.13
CA GLU A 142 -33.23 9.72 -52.67
C GLU A 142 -34.43 9.75 -51.69
N LYS A 143 -34.65 8.67 -50.94
CA LYS A 143 -35.81 8.53 -50.06
C LYS A 143 -35.67 9.30 -48.75
N VAL A 144 -34.43 9.53 -48.27
CA VAL A 144 -34.18 10.15 -46.97
C VAL A 144 -33.19 11.28 -47.04
N ILE A 145 -31.91 11.01 -47.47
CA ILE A 145 -30.77 11.88 -47.20
C ILE A 145 -30.91 13.21 -47.99
N ASP A 146 -31.28 13.16 -49.26
CA ASP A 146 -31.45 14.37 -50.11
C ASP A 146 -32.61 15.26 -49.66
N ARG A 147 -33.47 14.77 -48.81
CA ARG A 147 -34.62 15.51 -48.25
C ARG A 147 -34.30 16.20 -46.90
N ILE A 148 -33.15 15.93 -46.33
CA ILE A 148 -32.74 16.50 -45.03
C ILE A 148 -32.28 17.92 -45.25
N GLU A 149 -32.87 18.85 -44.48
CA GLU A 149 -32.48 20.27 -44.39
C GLU A 149 -32.08 20.58 -42.95
N VAL A 150 -30.81 20.81 -42.71
CA VAL A 150 -30.35 21.20 -41.36
C VAL A 150 -30.67 22.66 -41.10
N GLN A 151 -31.42 22.93 -40.03
CA GLN A 151 -31.85 24.26 -39.62
C GLN A 151 -30.82 24.87 -38.65
N ASN A 152 -30.63 26.17 -38.73
CA ASN A 152 -29.77 26.92 -37.82
C ASN A 152 -30.53 28.09 -37.15
N PRO A 153 -31.52 27.82 -36.27
CA PRO A 153 -32.35 28.85 -35.66
C PRO A 153 -31.56 29.71 -34.65
N ASP A 154 -30.51 29.17 -34.07
CA ASP A 154 -29.71 29.83 -33.06
C ASP A 154 -28.48 30.53 -33.60
N ASN A 155 -28.26 30.54 -34.91
CA ASN A 155 -27.09 31.06 -35.62
C ASN A 155 -25.77 30.47 -35.01
N LEU A 156 -25.75 29.18 -34.77
CA LEU A 156 -24.55 28.48 -34.29
C LEU A 156 -23.42 28.55 -35.29
N ALA A 157 -22.19 28.46 -34.80
CA ALA A 157 -21.01 28.30 -35.62
C ALA A 157 -21.14 27.01 -36.47
N GLU A 158 -20.52 27.01 -37.66
CA GLU A 158 -20.60 25.87 -38.57
C GLU A 158 -20.07 24.57 -37.94
N SER A 159 -19.10 24.68 -37.02
CA SER A 159 -18.55 23.57 -36.23
C SER A 159 -19.56 22.92 -35.27
N ASP A 160 -20.57 23.69 -34.86
CA ASP A 160 -21.58 23.24 -33.86
C ASP A 160 -22.93 22.90 -34.50
N LEU A 161 -23.03 23.16 -35.82
CA LEU A 161 -24.21 22.91 -36.63
C LEU A 161 -24.14 21.48 -37.21
N TRP A 162 -24.60 20.51 -36.44
CA TRP A 162 -24.63 19.12 -36.88
C TRP A 162 -25.77 18.29 -36.32
N VAL A 163 -26.20 17.28 -37.06
CA VAL A 163 -27.28 16.38 -36.71
C VAL A 163 -26.84 14.94 -36.90
N SER A 164 -27.43 14.04 -36.16
CA SER A 164 -27.05 12.62 -36.17
C SER A 164 -27.95 11.82 -37.11
N PHE A 165 -27.34 11.18 -38.09
CA PHE A 165 -27.98 10.14 -38.88
C PHE A 165 -27.56 8.78 -38.34
N GLN A 166 -28.51 8.03 -37.80
CA GLN A 166 -28.21 6.80 -37.09
C GLN A 166 -28.70 5.58 -37.83
N VAL A 167 -27.87 4.55 -37.89
CA VAL A 167 -28.25 3.25 -38.41
C VAL A 167 -28.48 2.26 -37.29
N GLN A 168 -29.58 1.51 -37.37
CA GLN A 168 -29.88 0.45 -36.40
C GLN A 168 -30.07 -0.86 -37.14
N GLY A 169 -29.47 -1.92 -36.60
CA GLY A 169 -29.58 -3.27 -37.14
C GLY A 169 -28.21 -3.85 -37.52
N GLU A 170 -28.15 -5.16 -37.66
CA GLU A 170 -26.96 -5.84 -38.15
C GLU A 170 -26.96 -5.85 -39.69
N GLY A 171 -25.90 -5.37 -40.33
CA GLY A 171 -25.68 -5.48 -41.76
C GLY A 171 -26.57 -4.59 -42.61
N LEU A 172 -26.69 -3.28 -42.28
CA LEU A 172 -27.30 -2.32 -43.18
C LEU A 172 -26.54 -2.29 -44.54
N ARG A 173 -27.13 -2.79 -45.60
CA ARG A 173 -26.53 -2.90 -46.94
C ARG A 173 -26.79 -1.72 -47.85
N ASN A 174 -27.61 -0.77 -47.44
CA ASN A 174 -27.88 0.43 -48.20
C ASN A 174 -26.65 1.33 -48.14
N ASP A 175 -26.36 1.96 -49.32
CA ASP A 175 -25.31 3.00 -49.36
C ASP A 175 -25.77 4.23 -48.61
N VAL A 176 -24.85 4.85 -47.86
CA VAL A 176 -25.06 6.10 -47.16
C VAL A 176 -24.26 7.17 -47.85
N ASP A 177 -24.92 8.05 -48.59
CA ASP A 177 -24.29 9.12 -49.38
C ASP A 177 -24.59 10.50 -48.83
N PHE A 178 -23.61 11.07 -48.12
CA PHE A 178 -23.66 12.44 -47.60
C PHE A 178 -23.00 13.48 -48.50
N SER A 179 -22.72 13.18 -49.78
CA SER A 179 -21.97 14.07 -50.65
C SER A 179 -22.52 15.50 -50.76
N ALA A 180 -23.83 15.67 -50.59
CA ALA A 180 -24.52 16.95 -50.57
C ALA A 180 -24.90 17.46 -49.16
N GLN A 181 -24.41 16.80 -48.09
CA GLN A 181 -24.90 17.01 -46.73
C GLN A 181 -23.74 17.32 -45.76
N PRO A 182 -23.33 18.59 -45.66
CA PRO A 182 -22.12 18.95 -44.88
C PRO A 182 -22.28 18.81 -43.38
N TYR A 183 -23.50 18.77 -42.87
CA TYR A 183 -23.81 18.76 -41.43
C TYR A 183 -24.31 17.41 -40.90
N LEU A 184 -24.38 16.38 -41.72
CA LEU A 184 -24.76 15.04 -41.30
C LEU A 184 -23.57 14.28 -40.79
N TRP A 185 -23.81 13.63 -39.65
CA TRP A 185 -22.82 12.75 -38.97
C TRP A 185 -23.42 11.34 -38.87
N LEU A 186 -22.64 10.34 -39.23
CA LEU A 186 -23.07 8.94 -39.15
C LEU A 186 -22.85 8.39 -37.73
N SER A 187 -23.84 7.72 -37.19
CA SER A 187 -23.80 7.13 -35.87
C SER A 187 -24.67 5.87 -35.75
N ALA A 188 -24.81 5.36 -34.57
CA ALA A 188 -25.76 4.32 -34.20
C ALA A 188 -26.51 4.70 -32.94
N PRO A 189 -27.73 4.18 -32.70
CA PRO A 189 -28.43 4.42 -31.47
C PRO A 189 -27.77 3.70 -30.31
N LYS A 190 -27.94 4.25 -29.11
CA LYS A 190 -27.42 3.68 -27.87
C LYS A 190 -28.09 2.35 -27.54
N SER A 191 -27.33 1.33 -27.22
CA SER A 191 -27.81 0.06 -26.67
C SER A 191 -27.43 -0.07 -25.20
N ARG A 192 -28.40 -0.50 -24.37
CA ARG A 192 -28.18 -0.79 -22.93
C ARG A 192 -27.55 -2.16 -22.65
N GLN A 193 -27.47 -3.02 -23.65
CA GLN A 193 -26.85 -4.33 -23.46
C GLN A 193 -25.33 -4.25 -23.71
N GLY A 194 -24.58 -4.55 -22.65
CA GLY A 194 -23.12 -4.33 -22.63
C GLY A 194 -22.32 -4.99 -23.73
N TRP A 195 -21.19 -4.44 -23.96
CA TRP A 195 -19.92 -4.69 -24.65
C TRP A 195 -19.76 -5.87 -25.61
N GLN A 196 -20.58 -6.91 -25.62
CA GLN A 196 -20.11 -8.16 -26.23
C GLN A 196 -20.76 -8.55 -27.59
N ASN A 197 -21.93 -8.08 -27.97
CA ASN A 197 -22.54 -8.56 -29.21
C ASN A 197 -23.51 -7.60 -29.96
N ASP A 198 -23.73 -6.39 -29.51
CA ASP A 198 -24.72 -5.50 -30.17
C ASP A 198 -24.06 -4.41 -31.03
N TYR A 199 -23.32 -4.81 -32.05
CA TYR A 199 -22.82 -3.87 -33.04
C TYR A 199 -23.89 -3.56 -34.05
N GLN A 200 -24.14 -2.30 -34.29
CA GLN A 200 -24.79 -1.88 -35.50
C GLN A 200 -23.76 -1.93 -36.62
N THR A 201 -24.06 -2.54 -37.77
CA THR A 201 -23.11 -2.65 -38.88
C THR A 201 -23.60 -1.94 -40.11
N LEU A 202 -22.71 -1.20 -40.76
CA LEU A 202 -22.92 -0.66 -42.08
C LEU A 202 -22.07 -1.45 -43.07
N ASP A 203 -22.72 -2.27 -43.88
CA ASP A 203 -22.12 -3.07 -44.95
C ASP A 203 -22.17 -2.37 -46.32
N GLY A 204 -22.98 -1.31 -46.46
CA GLY A 204 -23.08 -0.47 -47.65
C GLY A 204 -21.89 0.53 -47.74
N VAL A 205 -21.79 1.19 -48.87
CA VAL A 205 -20.76 2.21 -49.13
C VAL A 205 -21.11 3.49 -48.38
N PHE A 206 -20.17 4.02 -47.61
CA PHE A 206 -20.30 5.36 -47.03
C PHE A 206 -19.56 6.39 -47.86
N THR A 207 -20.29 7.38 -48.45
CA THR A 207 -19.75 8.51 -49.17
C THR A 207 -19.85 9.76 -48.33
N PRO A 208 -18.75 10.41 -47.96
CA PRO A 208 -18.76 11.62 -47.15
C PRO A 208 -19.05 12.87 -47.95
N CYS A 209 -19.40 13.96 -47.27
CA CYS A 209 -19.34 15.30 -47.90
C CYS A 209 -17.90 15.79 -47.87
N GLY A 210 -17.33 16.08 -49.07
CA GLY A 210 -15.93 16.44 -49.22
C GLY A 210 -14.98 15.26 -49.00
N ASP A 211 -13.87 15.53 -48.33
CA ASP A 211 -12.76 14.60 -48.11
C ASP A 211 -12.71 14.00 -46.69
N THR A 212 -13.80 14.13 -45.90
CA THR A 212 -13.80 13.76 -44.52
C THR A 212 -15.04 12.93 -44.10
N TYR A 213 -14.82 11.72 -43.68
CA TYR A 213 -15.82 10.89 -43.01
C TYR A 213 -16.13 11.44 -41.61
N ARG A 214 -17.40 11.64 -41.28
CA ARG A 214 -17.84 12.18 -40.01
C ARG A 214 -18.69 11.16 -39.24
N PHE A 215 -18.17 10.78 -38.07
CA PHE A 215 -18.86 9.87 -37.17
C PHE A 215 -19.10 10.57 -35.82
N GLY A 216 -20.35 10.58 -35.40
CA GLY A 216 -20.60 11.22 -34.12
C GLY A 216 -22.02 11.33 -33.68
N TYR A 217 -22.11 11.79 -32.45
CA TYR A 217 -23.31 11.85 -31.68
C TYR A 217 -23.16 12.89 -30.57
N ASN A 218 -24.05 13.79 -30.42
CA ASN A 218 -23.90 14.91 -29.49
C ASN A 218 -24.80 14.78 -28.27
N TYR A 219 -24.32 14.14 -27.19
CA TYR A 219 -25.00 14.19 -25.91
C TYR A 219 -24.08 14.05 -24.71
N VAL A 220 -24.31 14.86 -23.68
CA VAL A 220 -23.39 15.23 -22.61
C VAL A 220 -23.36 14.30 -21.39
N THR A 221 -24.20 13.27 -21.27
CA THR A 221 -24.43 12.70 -19.92
C THR A 221 -24.60 11.18 -19.77
N TYR A 222 -24.02 10.28 -20.57
CA TYR A 222 -24.18 8.86 -20.25
C TYR A 222 -22.93 8.00 -20.41
N THR A 223 -22.82 7.02 -19.49
CA THR A 223 -21.72 6.06 -19.34
C THR A 223 -21.82 4.82 -20.23
N GLU A 224 -22.73 4.79 -21.17
CA GLU A 224 -23.01 3.61 -22.00
C GLU A 224 -22.63 3.83 -23.47
N THR A 225 -22.09 2.80 -24.07
CA THR A 225 -21.35 2.85 -25.34
C THR A 225 -22.26 2.62 -26.55
N VAL A 226 -22.13 3.45 -27.56
CA VAL A 226 -22.68 3.26 -28.90
C VAL A 226 -21.61 2.60 -29.77
N CYS A 227 -21.91 1.43 -30.34
CA CYS A 227 -20.97 0.71 -31.21
C CYS A 227 -21.48 0.66 -32.64
N LEU A 228 -20.76 1.32 -33.56
CA LEU A 228 -20.98 1.22 -34.99
C LEU A 228 -19.78 0.55 -35.67
N ALA A 229 -19.97 -0.51 -36.40
CA ALA A 229 -18.95 -1.14 -37.23
C ALA A 229 -19.12 -0.70 -38.69
N VAL A 230 -18.04 -0.16 -39.25
CA VAL A 230 -18.00 0.28 -40.67
C VAL A 230 -16.80 -0.33 -41.34
N ASP A 231 -17.01 -1.06 -42.41
CA ASP A 231 -15.93 -1.85 -43.03
C ASP A 231 -15.26 -1.14 -44.21
N ASN A 232 -15.94 -0.31 -44.96
CA ASN A 232 -15.49 0.10 -46.29
C ASN A 232 -15.11 1.59 -46.42
N LEU A 233 -14.34 2.14 -45.45
CA LEU A 233 -13.82 3.50 -45.62
C LEU A 233 -12.60 3.49 -46.55
N CYS A 234 -12.65 4.28 -47.63
CA CYS A 234 -11.60 4.37 -48.62
C CYS A 234 -11.37 5.82 -49.09
N ASP A 235 -10.27 6.05 -49.77
CA ASP A 235 -9.98 7.31 -50.45
C ASP A 235 -11.01 7.60 -51.57
N GLY A 236 -11.03 8.83 -52.02
CA GLY A 236 -11.89 9.25 -53.12
C GLY A 236 -11.64 8.45 -54.40
N PRO A 237 -12.59 8.44 -55.35
CA PRO A 237 -12.48 7.67 -56.60
C PRO A 237 -11.31 8.10 -57.49
N ASP A 238 -10.80 9.30 -57.31
CA ASP A 238 -9.62 9.88 -57.96
C ASP A 238 -8.32 9.67 -57.16
N GLY A 239 -8.40 8.91 -56.04
CA GLY A 239 -7.28 8.70 -55.11
C GLY A 239 -7.06 9.87 -54.14
N THR A 240 -7.98 10.81 -54.06
CA THR A 240 -7.90 11.92 -53.09
C THR A 240 -7.94 11.37 -51.66
N PRO A 241 -6.95 11.67 -50.80
CA PRO A 241 -6.93 11.21 -49.43
C PRO A 241 -8.15 11.68 -48.62
N ARG A 242 -8.90 10.76 -48.04
CA ARG A 242 -10.00 11.08 -47.13
C ARG A 242 -9.58 10.91 -45.69
N GLY A 243 -9.95 11.86 -44.82
CA GLY A 243 -9.78 11.81 -43.40
C GLY A 243 -11.01 11.24 -42.65
N VAL A 244 -10.87 11.05 -41.38
CA VAL A 244 -11.99 10.62 -40.48
C VAL A 244 -12.01 11.49 -39.25
N VAL A 245 -13.21 11.95 -38.87
CA VAL A 245 -13.46 12.64 -37.61
C VAL A 245 -14.48 11.85 -36.82
N PHE A 246 -14.12 11.56 -35.58
CA PHE A 246 -15.01 10.99 -34.56
C PHE A 246 -15.31 12.05 -33.50
N ARG A 247 -16.57 12.30 -33.23
CA ARG A 247 -17.01 13.33 -32.29
C ARG A 247 -18.17 12.86 -31.43
N GLY A 248 -18.21 13.34 -30.17
CA GLY A 248 -19.31 13.18 -29.24
C GLY A 248 -19.11 12.05 -28.23
N PRO A 249 -19.72 12.22 -27.04
CA PRO A 249 -19.47 11.34 -25.90
C PRO A 249 -19.96 9.92 -26.18
N SER A 250 -19.13 8.95 -25.81
CA SER A 250 -19.43 7.52 -25.85
C SER A 250 -19.69 6.91 -27.23
N SER A 251 -19.45 7.62 -28.33
CA SER A 251 -19.50 7.03 -29.66
C SER A 251 -18.26 6.17 -29.92
N GLN A 252 -18.47 4.88 -30.09
CA GLN A 252 -17.38 3.96 -30.46
C GLN A 252 -17.58 3.49 -31.89
N VAL A 253 -16.57 3.66 -32.71
CA VAL A 253 -16.56 3.16 -34.09
C VAL A 253 -15.51 2.06 -34.22
N ILE A 254 -15.94 0.94 -34.77
CA ILE A 254 -15.08 -0.22 -34.96
C ILE A 254 -14.58 -0.23 -36.39
N GLY A 255 -13.26 -0.06 -36.52
CA GLY A 255 -12.59 -0.19 -37.82
C GLY A 255 -12.16 -1.63 -38.08
N ARG A 256 -12.45 -2.14 -39.29
CA ARG A 256 -12.02 -3.47 -39.71
C ARG A 256 -11.03 -3.43 -40.87
N ASN A 257 -11.44 -2.90 -42.04
CA ASN A 257 -10.66 -2.93 -43.26
C ASN A 257 -10.61 -1.55 -43.93
N TRP A 258 -10.20 -0.56 -43.20
CA TRP A 258 -10.14 0.81 -43.71
C TRP A 258 -8.95 0.98 -44.66
N THR A 259 -9.21 1.58 -45.81
CA THR A 259 -8.21 1.84 -46.87
C THR A 259 -8.00 3.32 -47.17
N PHE A 260 -8.62 4.22 -46.39
CA PHE A 260 -8.42 5.67 -46.53
C PHE A 260 -7.00 6.06 -46.06
N SER A 261 -6.39 7.04 -46.73
CA SER A 261 -5.01 7.47 -46.42
C SER A 261 -4.90 8.80 -45.68
N GLY A 262 -6.01 9.45 -45.37
CA GLY A 262 -6.05 10.71 -44.65
C GLY A 262 -5.86 10.55 -43.11
N ARG A 263 -6.03 11.64 -42.37
CA ARG A 263 -5.84 11.68 -40.91
C ARG A 263 -7.09 11.27 -40.15
N ILE A 264 -6.88 10.83 -38.93
CA ILE A 264 -7.94 10.52 -37.97
C ILE A 264 -7.95 11.61 -36.91
N ARG A 265 -9.12 12.16 -36.63
CA ARG A 265 -9.36 13.09 -35.52
C ARG A 265 -10.39 12.52 -34.59
N ILE A 266 -10.10 12.53 -33.27
CA ILE A 266 -10.98 12.03 -32.18
C ILE A 266 -11.22 13.20 -31.24
N GLU A 267 -12.48 13.56 -31.01
CA GLU A 267 -12.81 14.76 -30.24
C GLU A 267 -14.08 14.59 -29.42
N ASP A 268 -14.17 15.34 -28.30
CA ASP A 268 -15.36 15.54 -27.49
C ASP A 268 -16.00 14.24 -26.96
N GLY A 269 -15.18 13.34 -26.45
CA GLY A 269 -15.64 12.09 -25.82
C GLY A 269 -15.82 10.92 -26.77
N ALA A 270 -15.44 11.05 -28.05
CA ALA A 270 -15.49 9.95 -28.99
C ALA A 270 -14.45 8.88 -28.70
N GLY A 271 -14.75 7.63 -29.09
CA GLY A 271 -13.86 6.51 -28.96
C GLY A 271 -13.69 5.72 -30.26
N VAL A 272 -12.49 5.26 -30.54
CA VAL A 272 -12.19 4.36 -31.66
C VAL A 272 -11.81 3.01 -31.12
N LEU A 273 -12.55 1.98 -31.53
CA LEU A 273 -12.20 0.59 -31.28
C LEU A 273 -11.63 0.01 -32.59
N PHE A 274 -10.55 -0.72 -32.50
CA PHE A 274 -10.00 -1.39 -33.67
C PHE A 274 -9.60 -2.84 -33.34
N ASN A 275 -10.03 -3.74 -34.23
CA ASN A 275 -9.70 -5.14 -34.18
C ASN A 275 -8.53 -5.39 -35.13
N ARG A 276 -7.32 -5.69 -34.57
CA ARG A 276 -6.14 -6.04 -35.37
C ARG A 276 -5.74 -5.02 -36.46
N TYR A 277 -4.65 -5.21 -37.06
CA TYR A 277 -3.79 -4.52 -38.03
C TYR A 277 -4.39 -3.49 -39.06
N GLY A 278 -5.69 -3.40 -39.25
CA GLY A 278 -6.27 -2.50 -40.28
C GLY A 278 -7.15 -1.38 -39.71
N GLY A 279 -7.31 -1.26 -38.42
CA GLY A 279 -8.30 -0.38 -37.81
C GLY A 279 -7.97 1.12 -37.82
N LEU A 280 -6.77 1.52 -38.26
CA LEU A 280 -6.37 2.93 -38.39
C LEU A 280 -6.10 3.32 -39.85
N GLY A 281 -6.59 2.55 -40.82
CA GLY A 281 -6.31 2.74 -42.24
C GLY A 281 -4.91 2.25 -42.66
N PRO A 282 -4.55 2.42 -43.91
CA PRO A 282 -3.24 2.04 -44.41
C PRO A 282 -2.15 2.92 -43.80
N VAL A 283 -0.98 2.33 -43.66
CA VAL A 283 0.20 3.03 -43.15
C VAL A 283 0.54 4.17 -44.14
N PRO A 284 0.68 5.42 -43.70
CA PRO A 284 1.02 6.52 -44.56
C PRO A 284 2.40 6.31 -45.22
N PRO A 285 2.64 6.81 -46.46
CA PRO A 285 3.91 6.62 -47.12
C PRO A 285 5.09 7.24 -46.36
N GLU A 286 4.84 8.32 -45.63
CA GLU A 286 5.81 9.01 -44.79
C GLU A 286 5.35 9.03 -43.32
N ALA A 287 6.31 9.11 -42.38
CA ALA A 287 6.02 9.23 -40.98
C ALA A 287 5.28 10.53 -40.67
N ARG A 288 4.16 10.42 -39.90
CA ARG A 288 3.34 11.56 -39.50
C ARG A 288 3.25 11.60 -37.99
N THR A 289 3.56 12.72 -37.38
CA THR A 289 3.43 12.92 -35.93
C THR A 289 1.97 13.00 -35.44
N ASN A 290 1.06 13.29 -36.37
CA ASN A 290 -0.36 13.51 -36.13
C ASN A 290 -1.25 12.75 -37.13
N GLN A 291 -0.92 11.49 -37.40
CA GLN A 291 -1.83 10.63 -38.18
C GLN A 291 -3.15 10.43 -37.39
N VAL A 292 -3.06 10.32 -36.07
CA VAL A 292 -4.20 10.38 -35.16
C VAL A 292 -4.06 11.62 -34.29
N THR A 293 -5.05 12.52 -34.33
CA THR A 293 -5.12 13.72 -33.47
C THR A 293 -6.27 13.54 -32.49
N ILE A 294 -6.01 13.76 -31.21
CA ILE A 294 -7.00 13.65 -30.12
C ILE A 294 -7.15 15.04 -29.48
N CYS A 295 -8.38 15.55 -29.45
CA CYS A 295 -8.71 16.88 -28.94
C CYS A 295 -10.01 16.83 -28.11
N GLY A 296 -10.21 17.81 -27.23
CA GLY A 296 -11.33 17.78 -26.27
C GLY A 296 -11.17 16.72 -25.19
N THR A 297 -12.22 16.46 -24.44
CA THR A 297 -12.14 15.62 -23.23
C THR A 297 -12.95 14.33 -23.34
N GLY A 298 -12.53 13.30 -22.57
CA GLY A 298 -13.29 12.04 -22.47
C GLY A 298 -13.12 11.09 -23.64
N ASN A 299 -12.13 11.31 -24.49
CA ASN A 299 -11.89 10.50 -25.69
C ASN A 299 -11.40 9.08 -25.35
N GLY A 300 -11.60 8.16 -26.30
CA GLY A 300 -11.19 6.77 -26.16
C GLY A 300 -10.33 6.27 -27.34
N PHE A 301 -9.27 5.53 -27.02
CA PHE A 301 -8.41 4.86 -27.98
C PHE A 301 -8.25 3.40 -27.54
N HIS A 302 -8.97 2.48 -28.22
CA HIS A 302 -9.20 1.14 -27.70
C HIS A 302 -8.79 0.04 -28.69
N PRO A 303 -7.55 -0.49 -28.62
CA PRO A 303 -7.23 -1.75 -29.28
C PRO A 303 -7.97 -2.91 -28.58
N ARG A 304 -8.76 -3.69 -29.33
CA ARG A 304 -9.53 -4.81 -28.79
C ARG A 304 -8.72 -6.10 -28.64
N CYS A 305 -7.45 -6.10 -28.99
CA CYS A 305 -6.54 -7.23 -28.88
C CYS A 305 -5.29 -6.82 -28.13
N SER A 306 -4.72 -7.71 -27.34
CA SER A 306 -3.39 -7.56 -26.78
C SER A 306 -2.33 -7.85 -27.83
N GLY A 307 -1.15 -7.23 -27.71
CA GLY A 307 0.00 -7.46 -28.58
C GLY A 307 -0.13 -6.84 -29.97
N VAL A 308 -0.96 -5.81 -30.16
CA VAL A 308 -1.03 -5.06 -31.42
C VAL A 308 0.23 -4.21 -31.55
N SER A 309 0.87 -4.27 -32.73
CA SER A 309 2.02 -3.41 -33.05
C SER A 309 1.62 -2.38 -34.11
N PHE A 310 1.79 -1.10 -33.80
CA PHE A 310 1.54 0.01 -34.70
C PHE A 310 2.80 0.34 -35.52
N ASP A 311 2.61 0.69 -36.80
CA ASP A 311 3.74 1.07 -37.65
C ASP A 311 4.41 2.36 -37.18
N ALA A 312 5.71 2.47 -37.37
CA ALA A 312 6.52 3.63 -36.96
C ALA A 312 6.11 4.96 -37.63
N ARG A 313 5.35 4.90 -38.72
CA ARG A 313 4.86 6.08 -39.43
C ARG A 313 3.54 6.62 -38.91
N ILE A 314 2.87 5.90 -37.99
CA ILE A 314 1.60 6.30 -37.40
C ILE A 314 1.86 6.99 -36.06
N GLY A 315 1.90 8.32 -36.07
CA GLY A 315 2.02 9.11 -34.84
C GLY A 315 0.66 9.50 -34.25
N ILE A 316 0.65 9.68 -32.95
CA ILE A 316 -0.51 10.11 -32.15
C ILE A 316 -0.20 11.47 -31.54
N MET A 317 -1.07 12.45 -31.78
CA MET A 317 -1.02 13.78 -31.15
C MET A 317 -2.17 13.90 -30.16
N VAL A 318 -1.86 14.13 -28.88
CA VAL A 318 -2.85 14.49 -27.85
C VAL A 318 -2.73 15.98 -27.59
N GLU A 319 -3.70 16.76 -28.11
CA GLU A 319 -3.66 18.22 -28.01
C GLU A 319 -3.71 18.72 -26.56
N ASP A 320 -3.30 19.97 -26.35
CA ASP A 320 -3.36 20.60 -25.04
C ASP A 320 -4.80 20.64 -24.49
N GLY A 321 -4.96 20.32 -23.22
CA GLY A 321 -6.27 20.19 -22.57
C GLY A 321 -7.08 18.96 -22.99
N ALA A 322 -6.65 18.20 -23.99
CA ALA A 322 -7.33 16.96 -24.37
C ALA A 322 -7.14 15.85 -23.34
N THR A 323 -8.17 15.02 -23.18
CA THR A 323 -8.09 13.80 -22.35
C THR A 323 -8.46 12.57 -23.16
N VAL A 324 -7.70 11.51 -23.02
CA VAL A 324 -7.95 10.25 -23.73
C VAL A 324 -7.75 9.03 -22.84
N ASN A 325 -8.68 8.09 -22.93
CA ASN A 325 -8.55 6.76 -22.33
C ASN A 325 -7.88 5.80 -23.31
N PHE A 326 -6.66 5.37 -23.00
CA PHE A 326 -5.97 4.29 -23.68
C PHE A 326 -6.36 2.98 -22.99
N ASN A 327 -7.31 2.24 -23.60
CA ASN A 327 -7.78 0.96 -23.05
C ASN A 327 -7.05 -0.21 -23.71
N PRO A 328 -6.01 -0.77 -23.10
CA PRO A 328 -5.38 -1.97 -23.64
C PRO A 328 -6.29 -3.17 -23.42
N ALA A 329 -6.36 -4.06 -24.40
CA ALA A 329 -7.11 -5.29 -24.22
C ALA A 329 -6.42 -6.23 -23.24
N GLY A 330 -7.13 -6.58 -22.21
CA GLY A 330 -6.91 -7.36 -21.04
C GLY A 330 -5.83 -8.45 -20.97
N SER A 331 -4.55 -8.10 -20.86
CA SER A 331 -3.51 -9.02 -20.40
C SER A 331 -2.68 -8.38 -19.29
N THR A 332 -2.50 -9.09 -18.19
CA THR A 332 -1.65 -8.67 -17.07
C THR A 332 -0.18 -9.01 -17.29
N GLU A 333 0.16 -9.69 -18.39
CA GLU A 333 1.53 -10.08 -18.71
C GLU A 333 2.27 -8.98 -19.48
N GLU A 334 3.50 -8.67 -19.06
CA GLU A 334 4.37 -7.70 -19.72
C GLU A 334 4.56 -7.95 -21.23
N LYS A 335 4.66 -9.22 -21.65
CA LYS A 335 4.85 -9.61 -23.05
C LYS A 335 3.65 -9.38 -23.96
N SER A 336 2.49 -9.12 -23.39
CA SER A 336 1.23 -8.95 -24.11
C SER A 336 0.80 -7.49 -24.26
N VAL A 337 1.72 -6.55 -24.11
CA VAL A 337 1.46 -5.12 -24.26
C VAL A 337 1.27 -4.73 -25.75
N ASN A 338 0.53 -3.66 -25.99
CA ASN A 338 0.41 -3.06 -27.31
C ASN A 338 1.64 -2.18 -27.58
N VAL A 339 2.21 -2.27 -28.79
CA VAL A 339 3.47 -1.61 -29.15
C VAL A 339 3.23 -0.44 -30.07
N PHE A 340 3.57 0.76 -29.63
CA PHE A 340 3.58 1.97 -30.43
C PHE A 340 4.98 2.26 -30.96
N ASN A 341 5.21 2.00 -32.27
CA ASN A 341 6.48 2.32 -32.91
C ASN A 341 6.47 3.73 -33.50
N GLY A 342 5.32 4.36 -33.68
CA GLY A 342 5.19 5.74 -34.13
C GLY A 342 5.25 6.74 -32.97
N PRO A 343 5.52 8.04 -33.29
CA PRO A 343 5.71 9.06 -32.26
C PRO A 343 4.41 9.36 -31.50
N LEU A 344 4.53 9.52 -30.19
CA LEU A 344 3.53 10.09 -29.32
C LEU A 344 3.91 11.56 -29.03
N CYS A 345 2.98 12.48 -29.27
CA CYS A 345 3.22 13.91 -29.20
C CYS A 345 2.11 14.64 -28.44
N GLY A 346 2.34 15.91 -28.12
CA GLY A 346 1.35 16.81 -27.47
C GLY A 346 1.48 16.89 -25.95
N SER A 347 0.52 17.59 -25.33
CA SER A 347 0.56 17.95 -23.90
C SER A 347 -0.74 17.63 -23.15
N GLY A 348 -1.66 16.89 -23.75
CA GLY A 348 -2.91 16.49 -23.09
C GLY A 348 -2.72 15.41 -22.03
N THR A 349 -3.81 14.79 -21.58
CA THR A 349 -3.79 13.75 -20.55
C THR A 349 -4.15 12.39 -21.14
N ILE A 350 -3.30 11.40 -20.92
CA ILE A 350 -3.56 10.00 -21.23
C ILE A 350 -3.93 9.26 -19.94
N THR A 351 -5.08 8.63 -19.93
CA THR A 351 -5.51 7.73 -18.85
C THR A 351 -5.48 6.28 -19.34
N VAL A 352 -4.91 5.39 -18.55
CA VAL A 352 -4.91 3.95 -18.81
C VAL A 352 -5.82 3.29 -17.77
N PRO A 353 -7.13 3.13 -18.07
CA PRO A 353 -8.13 2.74 -17.10
C PRO A 353 -8.40 1.23 -17.05
N ASP A 354 -7.78 0.42 -17.89
CA ASP A 354 -8.04 -1.02 -17.99
C ASP A 354 -6.76 -1.85 -17.82
N ASN A 355 -6.89 -3.16 -17.56
CA ASN A 355 -5.76 -4.06 -17.42
C ASN A 355 -5.02 -4.26 -18.76
N GLY A 356 -3.69 -4.42 -18.67
CA GLY A 356 -2.80 -4.54 -19.82
C GLY A 356 -1.73 -3.47 -19.87
N GLY A 357 -1.19 -3.17 -21.04
CA GLY A 357 -0.13 -2.18 -21.13
C GLY A 357 0.21 -1.71 -22.52
N TYR A 358 1.12 -0.76 -22.54
CA TYR A 358 1.65 -0.14 -23.75
C TYR A 358 3.16 -0.07 -23.72
N TRP A 359 3.77 -0.25 -24.89
CA TRP A 359 5.19 -0.07 -25.11
C TRP A 359 5.44 0.98 -26.18
N PHE A 360 6.05 2.09 -25.81
CA PHE A 360 6.39 3.22 -26.70
C PHE A 360 7.84 3.10 -27.14
N THR A 361 8.09 2.77 -28.40
CA THR A 361 9.44 2.47 -28.94
C THR A 361 9.96 3.53 -29.90
N ALA A 362 9.17 4.57 -30.21
CA ALA A 362 9.59 5.62 -31.16
C ALA A 362 10.79 6.43 -30.65
N THR A 363 11.64 6.87 -31.57
CA THR A 363 12.82 7.70 -31.29
C THR A 363 12.52 9.21 -31.20
N ASN A 364 11.31 9.61 -31.54
CA ASN A 364 10.89 11.00 -31.62
C ASN A 364 9.59 11.27 -30.84
N ASN A 365 9.37 10.56 -29.74
CA ASN A 365 8.31 10.92 -28.81
C ASN A 365 8.58 12.31 -28.22
N SER A 366 7.59 13.18 -28.31
CA SER A 366 7.65 14.55 -27.75
C SER A 366 6.46 14.84 -26.83
N PHE A 367 5.85 13.81 -26.30
CA PHE A 367 4.71 13.94 -25.38
C PHE A 367 5.15 14.56 -24.06
N SER A 368 4.53 15.67 -23.68
CA SER A 368 4.82 16.45 -22.47
C SER A 368 3.63 16.55 -21.51
N GLY A 369 2.56 15.84 -21.81
CA GLY A 369 1.35 15.84 -20.98
C GLY A 369 1.37 14.84 -19.84
N ASP A 370 0.22 14.67 -19.18
CA ASP A 370 0.07 13.76 -18.05
C ASP A 370 -0.31 12.35 -18.49
N VAL A 371 0.27 11.35 -17.82
CA VAL A 371 -0.12 9.93 -17.94
C VAL A 371 -0.66 9.45 -16.60
N ARG A 372 -1.87 8.91 -16.58
CA ARG A 372 -2.54 8.40 -15.39
C ARG A 372 -2.89 6.92 -15.57
N VAL A 373 -2.39 6.08 -14.70
CA VAL A 373 -2.67 4.65 -14.64
C VAL A 373 -3.66 4.42 -13.52
N THR A 374 -4.92 4.10 -13.87
CA THR A 374 -6.04 4.18 -12.92
C THR A 374 -6.68 2.84 -12.56
N HIS A 375 -6.36 1.75 -13.28
CA HIS A 375 -6.93 0.44 -12.99
C HIS A 375 -6.33 -0.20 -11.75
N ASN A 376 -7.09 -1.09 -11.10
CA ASN A 376 -6.69 -1.83 -9.91
C ASN A 376 -6.07 -3.21 -10.19
N ARG A 377 -5.68 -3.50 -11.45
CA ARG A 377 -4.96 -4.72 -11.85
C ARG A 377 -3.57 -4.39 -12.38
N ALA A 378 -2.73 -5.41 -12.52
CA ALA A 378 -1.38 -5.26 -13.02
C ALA A 378 -1.35 -4.61 -14.40
N GLN A 379 -0.54 -3.56 -14.55
CA GLN A 379 -0.37 -2.81 -15.80
C GLN A 379 1.11 -2.59 -16.10
N TRP A 380 1.42 -2.51 -17.40
CA TRP A 380 2.79 -2.32 -17.88
C TRP A 380 2.85 -1.17 -18.87
N ILE A 381 3.52 -0.10 -18.51
CA ILE A 381 3.85 0.98 -19.44
C ILE A 381 5.36 0.95 -19.63
N LYS A 382 5.77 0.71 -20.89
CA LYS A 382 7.19 0.64 -21.26
C LYS A 382 7.54 1.80 -22.18
N ILE A 383 8.68 2.42 -21.94
CA ILE A 383 9.22 3.51 -22.74
C ILE A 383 10.65 3.16 -23.12
N GLY A 384 10.94 3.24 -24.42
CA GLY A 384 12.24 2.96 -24.99
C GLY A 384 12.50 1.48 -25.27
N THR A 385 13.63 1.23 -25.89
CA THR A 385 14.25 -0.08 -26.15
C THR A 385 15.73 0.06 -25.82
N LYS A 386 16.49 -1.02 -25.89
CA LYS A 386 17.95 -0.96 -25.69
C LYS A 386 18.60 0.15 -26.48
N ASP A 387 18.29 0.25 -27.77
CA ASP A 387 18.96 1.14 -28.72
C ASP A 387 18.24 2.48 -28.95
N ARG A 388 17.08 2.68 -28.30
CA ARG A 388 16.21 3.82 -28.62
C ARG A 388 15.42 4.25 -27.40
N PHE A 389 15.60 5.49 -27.00
CA PHE A 389 14.81 6.11 -25.95
C PHE A 389 14.44 7.53 -26.37
N SER A 390 13.16 7.86 -26.30
CA SER A 390 12.69 9.22 -26.48
C SER A 390 11.39 9.42 -25.72
N TRP A 391 11.29 10.52 -25.00
CA TRP A 391 10.07 11.00 -24.39
C TRP A 391 10.13 12.51 -24.25
N GLY A 392 8.97 13.19 -24.36
CA GLY A 392 8.89 14.62 -24.10
C GLY A 392 9.10 14.95 -22.62
N GLY A 393 9.31 16.22 -22.33
CA GLY A 393 9.51 16.70 -20.97
C GLY A 393 8.28 17.40 -20.39
N GLY A 394 8.16 17.46 -19.08
CA GLY A 394 7.28 18.40 -18.37
C GLY A 394 6.03 17.81 -17.70
N GLY A 395 5.49 16.71 -18.13
CA GLY A 395 4.26 16.12 -17.58
C GLY A 395 4.46 15.29 -16.29
N THR A 396 3.36 14.70 -15.85
CA THR A 396 3.33 13.82 -14.68
C THR A 396 2.93 12.41 -15.07
N PHE A 397 3.62 11.42 -14.53
CA PHE A 397 3.24 10.01 -14.61
C PHE A 397 2.66 9.57 -13.27
N THR A 398 1.37 9.26 -13.20
CA THR A 398 0.68 8.98 -11.94
C THR A 398 0.14 7.55 -11.89
N PHE A 399 0.50 6.81 -10.86
CA PHE A 399 -0.12 5.54 -10.49
C PHE A 399 -1.18 5.77 -9.42
N GLU A 400 -2.44 5.43 -9.69
CA GLU A 400 -3.52 5.71 -8.73
C GLU A 400 -3.84 4.51 -7.83
N ASN A 401 -3.93 3.32 -8.39
CA ASN A 401 -4.54 2.16 -7.73
C ASN A 401 -3.67 0.90 -7.69
N GLY A 402 -2.36 1.01 -7.86
CA GLY A 402 -1.46 -0.14 -7.75
C GLY A 402 -1.50 -0.80 -6.38
N THR A 403 -1.48 -2.13 -6.37
CA THR A 403 -1.42 -2.97 -5.17
C THR A 403 -0.26 -3.96 -5.25
N ALA A 404 0.02 -4.65 -4.16
CA ALA A 404 1.05 -5.69 -4.15
C ALA A 404 0.71 -6.89 -5.06
N ALA A 405 -0.57 -7.26 -5.12
CA ALA A 405 -1.03 -8.35 -5.98
C ALA A 405 -1.06 -7.95 -7.45
N ASP A 406 -1.38 -6.68 -7.72
CA ASP A 406 -1.58 -6.12 -9.04
C ASP A 406 -0.77 -4.81 -9.21
N PRO A 407 0.57 -4.89 -9.38
CA PRO A 407 1.41 -3.71 -9.47
C PRO A 407 1.24 -2.98 -10.80
N GLN A 408 1.22 -1.66 -10.73
CA GLN A 408 1.33 -0.78 -11.89
C GLN A 408 2.82 -0.48 -12.14
N ASN A 409 3.32 -0.74 -13.34
CA ASN A 409 4.74 -0.69 -13.65
C ASN A 409 5.05 0.33 -14.76
N LEU A 410 6.02 1.20 -14.53
CA LEU A 410 6.68 2.00 -15.56
C LEU A 410 8.06 1.43 -15.82
N VAL A 411 8.29 0.90 -17.01
CA VAL A 411 9.59 0.35 -17.43
C VAL A 411 10.27 1.35 -18.36
N LEU A 412 11.44 1.81 -17.98
CA LEU A 412 12.29 2.70 -18.78
C LEU A 412 13.52 1.92 -19.23
N GLU A 413 13.66 1.70 -20.55
CA GLU A 413 14.73 0.87 -21.11
C GLU A 413 15.62 1.67 -22.06
N SER A 414 16.94 1.70 -21.79
CA SER A 414 17.95 2.30 -22.66
C SER A 414 19.36 1.78 -22.33
N ASP A 415 20.14 1.48 -23.38
CA ASP A 415 21.58 1.22 -23.28
C ASP A 415 22.42 2.50 -23.45
N GLU A 416 21.80 3.61 -23.83
CA GLU A 416 22.41 4.94 -23.92
C GLU A 416 22.09 5.77 -22.68
N ASP A 417 22.91 6.80 -22.42
CA ASP A 417 22.68 7.78 -21.36
C ASP A 417 21.57 8.75 -21.81
N VAL A 418 20.47 8.76 -21.07
CA VAL A 418 19.26 9.51 -21.41
C VAL A 418 18.64 10.21 -20.21
N ALA A 419 17.84 11.23 -20.46
CA ALA A 419 17.05 11.92 -19.43
C ALA A 419 15.56 11.64 -19.61
N PHE A 420 14.87 11.47 -18.48
CA PHE A 420 13.42 11.34 -18.40
C PHE A 420 12.86 12.48 -17.54
N ASP A 421 12.20 13.45 -18.16
CA ASP A 421 11.73 14.68 -17.52
C ASP A 421 10.22 14.63 -17.25
N MET A 422 9.76 13.57 -16.58
CA MET A 422 8.41 13.51 -16.01
C MET A 422 8.49 13.28 -14.50
N CYS A 423 7.54 13.83 -13.77
CA CYS A 423 7.36 13.52 -12.35
C CYS A 423 6.59 12.20 -12.20
N VAL A 424 7.26 11.13 -11.77
CA VAL A 424 6.63 9.83 -11.51
C VAL A 424 6.12 9.80 -10.09
N LYS A 425 4.82 9.55 -9.87
CA LYS A 425 4.22 9.57 -8.54
C LYS A 425 3.11 8.51 -8.34
N GLY A 426 2.74 8.29 -7.08
CA GLY A 426 1.61 7.44 -6.71
C GLY A 426 2.01 6.01 -6.35
N LYS A 427 1.04 5.08 -6.36
CA LYS A 427 1.21 3.69 -5.92
C LYS A 427 1.61 2.78 -7.10
N GLY A 428 2.90 2.75 -7.42
CA GLY A 428 3.41 1.96 -8.55
C GLY A 428 4.89 1.65 -8.43
N ARG A 429 5.44 1.03 -9.48
CA ARG A 429 6.83 0.61 -9.56
C ARG A 429 7.53 1.27 -10.75
N LEU A 430 8.75 1.70 -10.54
CA LEU A 430 9.67 2.15 -11.58
C LEU A 430 10.72 1.07 -11.83
N VAL A 431 10.85 0.61 -13.07
CA VAL A 431 11.83 -0.39 -13.49
C VAL A 431 12.76 0.22 -14.52
N LYS A 432 14.06 0.25 -14.23
CA LYS A 432 15.10 0.68 -15.16
C LYS A 432 15.76 -0.55 -15.78
N ARG A 433 15.84 -0.58 -17.11
CA ARG A 433 16.53 -1.62 -17.91
C ARG A 433 17.57 -1.02 -18.83
N GLY A 434 18.46 -1.90 -19.32
CA GLY A 434 19.57 -1.52 -20.20
C GLY A 434 20.78 -0.99 -19.43
N VAL A 435 21.95 -0.89 -20.10
CA VAL A 435 23.24 -0.62 -19.44
C VAL A 435 23.57 0.87 -19.31
N GLY A 436 22.84 1.75 -20.01
CA GLY A 436 23.06 3.20 -19.95
C GLY A 436 22.61 3.85 -18.65
N THR A 437 22.94 5.13 -18.49
CA THR A 437 22.45 5.97 -17.37
C THR A 437 21.13 6.60 -17.74
N LEU A 438 20.08 6.29 -16.97
CA LEU A 438 18.80 6.99 -17.03
C LEU A 438 18.74 8.05 -15.94
N THR A 439 18.72 9.32 -16.33
CA THR A 439 18.58 10.43 -15.39
C THR A 439 17.12 10.84 -15.26
N LEU A 440 16.56 10.70 -14.04
CA LEU A 440 15.25 11.28 -13.72
C LEU A 440 15.42 12.76 -13.45
N ALA A 441 15.02 13.62 -14.39
CA ALA A 441 15.18 15.06 -14.26
C ALA A 441 14.35 15.64 -13.08
N ARG A 442 13.25 14.95 -12.73
CA ARG A 442 12.41 15.27 -11.56
C ARG A 442 12.41 14.10 -10.58
N PRO A 443 12.51 14.35 -9.27
CA PRO A 443 12.48 13.29 -8.28
C PRO A 443 11.12 12.57 -8.29
N PRO A 444 11.11 11.25 -8.34
CA PRO A 444 9.86 10.50 -8.26
C PRO A 444 9.29 10.54 -6.85
N ALA A 445 7.95 10.62 -6.76
CA ALA A 445 7.18 10.61 -5.51
C ALA A 445 6.30 9.36 -5.44
N LEU A 446 6.93 8.18 -5.43
CA LEU A 446 6.26 6.89 -5.39
C LEU A 446 5.90 6.51 -3.96
N ALA A 447 4.68 6.01 -3.77
CA ALA A 447 4.24 5.43 -2.50
C ALA A 447 4.61 3.94 -2.44
N PRO A 448 5.02 3.42 -1.26
CA PRO A 448 5.39 2.02 -1.12
C PRO A 448 4.19 1.10 -1.37
N LEU A 449 4.46 -0.03 -2.03
CA LEU A 449 3.54 -1.16 -2.16
C LEU A 449 3.96 -2.23 -1.15
N ALA A 450 3.02 -2.75 -0.37
CA ALA A 450 3.32 -3.78 0.62
C ALA A 450 3.97 -5.00 -0.05
N GLY A 451 5.18 -5.37 0.38
CA GLY A 451 5.89 -6.55 -0.11
C GLY A 451 6.50 -6.45 -1.52
N LEU A 452 6.43 -5.30 -2.21
CA LEU A 452 7.03 -5.11 -3.53
C LEU A 452 7.99 -3.92 -3.59
N PRO A 453 9.09 -4.00 -4.37
CA PRO A 453 10.00 -2.87 -4.57
C PRO A 453 9.32 -1.73 -5.33
N THR A 454 9.54 -0.51 -4.86
CA THR A 454 9.07 0.70 -5.55
C THR A 454 9.94 1.02 -6.77
N VAL A 455 11.23 0.72 -6.68
CA VAL A 455 12.21 0.89 -7.76
C VAL A 455 12.98 -0.40 -7.97
N VAL A 456 13.15 -0.79 -9.23
CA VAL A 456 13.99 -1.92 -9.65
C VAL A 456 14.98 -1.42 -10.68
N VAL A 457 16.27 -1.63 -10.45
CA VAL A 457 17.32 -1.35 -11.43
C VAL A 457 17.91 -2.69 -11.85
N GLU A 458 17.46 -3.18 -13.01
CA GLU A 458 17.90 -4.47 -13.57
C GLU A 458 19.25 -4.34 -14.29
N GLY A 459 19.68 -3.12 -14.65
CA GLY A 459 20.98 -2.88 -15.28
C GLY A 459 21.29 -1.41 -15.45
N GLY A 460 22.57 -1.08 -15.67
CA GLY A 460 23.05 0.28 -15.82
C GLY A 460 22.85 1.15 -14.60
N THR A 461 22.68 2.44 -14.80
CA THR A 461 22.54 3.41 -13.72
C THR A 461 21.20 4.14 -13.79
N LEU A 462 20.44 4.15 -12.69
CA LEU A 462 19.35 5.08 -12.50
C LEU A 462 19.89 6.28 -11.71
N ARG A 463 19.92 7.46 -12.31
CA ARG A 463 20.40 8.69 -11.68
C ARG A 463 19.24 9.59 -11.29
N ARG A 464 19.30 10.12 -10.09
CA ARG A 464 18.41 11.17 -9.63
C ARG A 464 18.93 12.52 -10.14
N GLY A 465 18.07 13.26 -10.88
CA GLY A 465 18.30 14.65 -11.24
C GLY A 465 17.47 15.59 -10.35
N GLY A 466 17.66 16.90 -10.54
CA GLY A 466 16.93 17.94 -9.80
C GLY A 466 17.47 18.23 -8.39
N THR A 467 17.05 19.34 -7.81
CA THR A 467 17.48 19.84 -6.49
C THR A 467 16.50 19.55 -5.36
N ASP A 468 15.31 19.05 -5.69
CA ASP A 468 14.25 18.85 -4.70
C ASP A 468 14.44 17.55 -3.91
N ALA A 469 14.42 17.68 -2.59
CA ALA A 469 14.58 16.59 -1.63
C ALA A 469 13.31 15.73 -1.45
N ALA A 470 12.46 15.58 -2.47
CA ALA A 470 11.27 14.75 -2.35
C ALA A 470 11.67 13.30 -2.03
N ALA A 471 11.12 12.81 -0.94
CA ALA A 471 11.37 11.47 -0.43
C ALA A 471 10.93 10.41 -1.44
N LEU A 472 11.83 9.50 -1.78
CA LEU A 472 11.46 8.24 -2.39
C LEU A 472 11.03 7.30 -1.27
N ALA A 473 9.74 7.26 -0.99
CA ALA A 473 9.20 6.30 -0.04
C ALA A 473 9.20 4.88 -0.62
N GLY A 474 9.52 3.89 0.18
CA GLY A 474 9.53 2.50 -0.24
C GLY A 474 10.94 1.91 -0.28
N TRP A 475 11.13 0.88 -1.11
CA TRP A 475 12.41 0.18 -1.19
C TRP A 475 12.80 -0.16 -2.64
N ALA A 476 14.10 -0.29 -2.89
CA ALA A 476 14.66 -0.58 -4.18
C ALA A 476 15.35 -1.94 -4.22
N VAL A 477 15.29 -2.59 -5.39
CA VAL A 477 16.11 -3.74 -5.75
C VAL A 477 17.13 -3.28 -6.80
N LEU A 478 18.40 -3.52 -6.53
CA LEU A 478 19.50 -3.23 -7.44
C LEU A 478 20.16 -4.55 -7.81
N ASP A 479 20.08 -4.94 -9.07
CA ASP A 479 20.73 -6.15 -9.54
C ASP A 479 22.25 -6.02 -9.55
N ALA A 480 22.96 -7.13 -9.64
CA ALA A 480 24.41 -7.13 -9.70
C ALA A 480 24.93 -6.31 -10.90
N GLY A 481 25.80 -5.34 -10.65
CA GLY A 481 26.30 -4.42 -11.66
C GLY A 481 25.38 -3.23 -11.98
N ALA A 482 24.15 -3.21 -11.42
CA ALA A 482 23.28 -2.04 -11.50
C ALA A 482 23.64 -1.00 -10.43
N ALA A 483 23.32 0.26 -10.69
CA ALA A 483 23.56 1.34 -9.76
C ALA A 483 22.37 2.30 -9.64
N PHE A 484 22.18 2.81 -8.43
CA PHE A 484 21.34 3.97 -8.18
C PHE A 484 22.24 5.16 -7.80
N ASP A 485 22.22 6.20 -8.61
CA ASP A 485 23.07 7.39 -8.46
C ASP A 485 22.24 8.55 -7.87
N LEU A 486 22.63 9.00 -6.71
CA LEU A 486 21.96 10.10 -6.00
C LEU A 486 22.27 11.49 -6.58
N GLY A 487 23.16 11.58 -7.58
CA GLY A 487 23.45 12.82 -8.29
C GLY A 487 24.09 13.92 -7.46
N GLY A 488 24.80 13.58 -6.38
CA GLY A 488 25.44 14.54 -5.47
C GLY A 488 24.45 15.28 -4.54
N GLN A 489 23.23 14.77 -4.40
CA GLN A 489 22.22 15.36 -3.51
C GLN A 489 22.41 14.89 -2.07
N SER A 490 22.05 15.74 -1.09
CA SER A 490 21.90 15.29 0.29
C SER A 490 20.70 14.32 0.32
N ALA A 491 20.99 13.11 0.76
CA ALA A 491 20.02 12.02 0.72
C ALA A 491 19.27 11.91 2.04
N ALA A 492 18.36 12.81 2.28
CA ALA A 492 17.31 12.55 3.27
C ALA A 492 16.25 11.64 2.62
N ASN A 493 15.89 10.54 3.32
CA ASN A 493 14.82 9.62 2.93
C ASN A 493 15.04 8.87 1.60
N VAL A 494 16.17 8.21 1.47
CA VAL A 494 16.38 7.22 0.40
C VAL A 494 15.75 5.89 0.83
N PHE A 495 15.11 5.20 -0.11
CA PHE A 495 14.58 3.86 0.14
C PHE A 495 15.70 2.85 0.42
N LEU A 496 15.40 1.83 1.21
CA LEU A 496 16.34 0.76 1.51
C LEU A 496 16.72 -0.01 0.24
N PRO A 497 18.01 -0.09 -0.13
CA PRO A 497 18.43 -0.91 -1.23
C PRO A 497 18.43 -2.39 -0.84
N TYR A 498 18.06 -3.23 -1.80
CA TYR A 498 18.20 -4.68 -1.77
C TYR A 498 18.98 -5.16 -3.00
N GLY A 499 19.46 -6.40 -2.96
CA GLY A 499 20.25 -6.97 -4.05
C GLY A 499 21.74 -6.61 -3.99
N ALA A 500 22.44 -6.86 -5.08
CA ALA A 500 23.93 -6.80 -5.14
C ALA A 500 24.46 -5.55 -5.88
N GLY A 501 23.61 -4.60 -6.21
CA GLY A 501 23.99 -3.38 -6.91
C GLY A 501 24.59 -2.29 -6.00
N THR A 502 24.85 -1.13 -6.57
CA THR A 502 25.56 -0.05 -5.88
C THR A 502 24.70 1.20 -5.74
N LEU A 503 24.71 1.80 -4.55
CA LEU A 503 24.22 3.15 -4.31
C LEU A 503 25.38 4.13 -4.44
N LEU A 504 25.29 5.09 -5.37
CA LEU A 504 26.40 5.97 -5.78
C LEU A 504 26.14 7.44 -5.46
N ASN A 505 27.24 8.18 -5.39
CA ASN A 505 27.29 9.66 -5.42
C ASN A 505 26.35 10.37 -4.45
N PRO A 506 26.36 10.06 -3.16
CA PRO A 506 25.79 10.96 -2.19
C PRO A 506 26.62 12.25 -2.14
N LYS A 507 26.07 13.30 -1.61
CA LYS A 507 26.79 14.53 -1.35
C LYS A 507 27.99 14.26 -0.46
N GLU A 508 29.18 14.69 -0.85
CA GLU A 508 30.41 14.50 -0.10
C GLU A 508 30.26 15.00 1.35
N GLY A 509 30.72 14.18 2.30
CA GLY A 509 30.68 14.49 3.75
C GLY A 509 29.32 14.34 4.39
N THR A 510 28.28 13.86 3.70
CA THR A 510 26.96 13.57 4.28
C THR A 510 26.65 12.09 4.27
N ALA A 511 26.02 11.59 5.35
CA ALA A 511 25.49 10.24 5.40
C ALA A 511 24.26 10.11 4.49
N VAL A 512 24.10 8.95 3.89
CA VAL A 512 22.85 8.57 3.23
C VAL A 512 21.82 8.19 4.30
N GLU A 513 20.77 8.97 4.44
CA GLU A 513 19.66 8.66 5.36
C GLU A 513 18.65 7.76 4.65
N ILE A 514 18.45 6.57 5.20
CA ILE A 514 17.55 5.56 4.69
C ILE A 514 16.45 5.34 5.70
N VAL A 515 15.21 5.68 5.35
CA VAL A 515 14.03 5.46 6.19
C VAL A 515 13.12 4.48 5.47
N GLN A 516 12.63 3.49 6.18
CA GLN A 516 11.77 2.48 5.60
C GLN A 516 10.59 2.10 6.48
N GLY A 517 9.42 2.02 5.87
CA GLY A 517 8.22 1.43 6.44
C GLY A 517 8.23 -0.10 6.50
N ALA A 518 7.18 -0.69 7.06
CA ALA A 518 7.05 -2.13 7.27
C ALA A 518 7.27 -2.96 5.99
N LEU A 519 8.24 -3.87 6.03
CA LEU A 519 8.55 -4.81 4.95
C LEU A 519 8.25 -6.25 5.36
N THR A 520 7.84 -7.04 4.36
CA THR A 520 7.52 -8.47 4.51
C THR A 520 8.22 -9.34 3.45
N ASN A 521 9.45 -8.97 3.02
CA ASN A 521 10.15 -9.75 2.00
C ASN A 521 11.41 -10.43 2.53
N ASP A 522 11.84 -11.47 1.81
CA ASP A 522 13.04 -12.25 2.14
C ASP A 522 14.33 -11.77 1.42
N LEU A 523 14.27 -10.61 0.76
CA LEU A 523 15.42 -10.06 0.05
C LEU A 523 16.48 -9.51 1.03
N ALA A 524 17.74 -9.62 0.67
CA ALA A 524 18.86 -9.06 1.41
C ALA A 524 19.63 -8.04 0.56
N PHE A 525 20.23 -7.07 1.20
CA PHE A 525 21.19 -6.17 0.58
C PHE A 525 22.59 -6.82 0.66
N THR A 526 23.20 -7.07 -0.49
CA THR A 526 24.55 -7.63 -0.61
C THR A 526 25.49 -6.74 -1.44
N GLY A 527 25.04 -5.53 -1.76
CA GLY A 527 25.70 -4.57 -2.62
C GLY A 527 26.60 -3.58 -1.86
N ARG A 528 26.82 -2.40 -2.46
CA ARG A 528 27.68 -1.36 -1.90
C ARG A 528 26.92 -0.04 -1.73
N ILE A 529 27.09 0.61 -0.58
CA ILE A 529 26.75 2.02 -0.37
C ILE A 529 28.05 2.82 -0.32
N ALA A 530 28.28 3.64 -1.35
CA ALA A 530 29.51 4.40 -1.53
C ALA A 530 29.58 5.65 -0.63
N ALA A 531 29.14 5.53 0.63
CA ALA A 531 29.11 6.61 1.63
C ALA A 531 28.82 6.05 3.04
N PRO A 532 28.96 6.88 4.10
CA PRO A 532 28.34 6.60 5.38
C PRO A 532 26.83 6.43 5.22
N ALA A 533 26.26 5.40 5.83
CA ALA A 533 24.84 5.12 5.78
C ALA A 533 24.20 5.24 7.17
N LYS A 534 23.06 5.96 7.25
CA LYS A 534 22.19 5.98 8.42
C LYS A 534 20.87 5.35 8.05
N VAL A 535 20.50 4.29 8.73
CA VAL A 535 19.30 3.50 8.42
C VAL A 535 18.32 3.54 9.59
N THR A 536 17.08 3.88 9.30
CA THR A 536 15.97 3.75 10.23
C THR A 536 14.92 2.85 9.62
N VAL A 537 14.58 1.74 10.28
CA VAL A 537 13.57 0.79 9.82
C VAL A 537 12.32 0.98 10.64
N GLU A 538 11.23 1.37 9.98
CA GLU A 538 9.91 1.49 10.59
C GLU A 538 9.16 0.17 10.38
N GLY A 539 8.63 -0.41 11.46
CA GLY A 539 7.90 -1.68 11.41
C GLY A 539 8.66 -2.86 12.02
N THR A 540 8.11 -4.07 11.83
CA THR A 540 8.56 -5.29 12.52
C THR A 540 9.49 -6.18 11.71
N ALA A 541 9.45 -6.08 10.38
CA ALA A 541 10.30 -6.87 9.50
C ALA A 541 11.72 -6.27 9.42
N PRO A 542 12.78 -7.05 9.59
CA PRO A 542 14.13 -6.53 9.58
C PRO A 542 14.61 -6.20 8.16
N TRP A 543 15.36 -5.10 8.03
CA TRP A 543 16.21 -4.95 6.87
C TRP A 543 17.36 -5.97 6.93
N ARG A 544 17.49 -6.78 5.88
CA ARG A 544 18.49 -7.86 5.82
C ARG A 544 19.74 -7.40 5.08
N VAL A 545 20.89 -7.59 5.70
CA VAL A 545 22.21 -7.25 5.14
C VAL A 545 23.01 -8.54 5.03
N GLY A 546 23.30 -8.94 3.79
CA GLY A 546 23.93 -10.23 3.51
C GLY A 546 25.43 -10.13 3.21
N ALA A 547 26.05 -11.29 3.03
CA ALA A 547 27.46 -11.40 2.66
C ALA A 547 27.80 -10.57 1.42
N GLY A 548 28.93 -9.85 1.47
CA GLY A 548 29.37 -8.96 0.39
C GLY A 548 28.91 -7.50 0.52
N ALA A 549 27.98 -7.18 1.41
CA ALA A 549 27.57 -5.81 1.64
C ALA A 549 28.75 -4.93 2.13
N GLN A 550 28.82 -3.70 1.60
CA GLN A 550 29.87 -2.72 1.89
C GLN A 550 29.28 -1.34 2.16
N PHE A 551 29.86 -0.64 3.15
CA PHE A 551 29.48 0.73 3.53
C PHE A 551 30.77 1.56 3.64
N ASP A 552 31.02 2.47 2.70
CA ASP A 552 32.30 3.15 2.58
C ASP A 552 32.64 4.15 3.72
N GLY A 553 31.74 4.43 4.61
CA GLY A 553 31.98 5.35 5.72
C GLY A 553 31.40 4.89 7.06
N GLY A 554 30.99 3.61 7.14
CA GLY A 554 30.32 3.05 8.30
C GLY A 554 28.80 3.01 8.16
N LEU A 555 28.18 2.29 9.09
CA LEU A 555 26.72 2.09 9.14
C LEU A 555 26.19 2.56 10.49
N GLU A 556 25.34 3.59 10.49
CA GLU A 556 24.52 3.97 11.63
C GLU A 556 23.12 3.37 11.48
N ILE A 557 22.69 2.56 12.43
CA ILE A 557 21.32 2.08 12.53
C ILE A 557 20.61 2.96 13.54
N GLY A 558 19.86 3.95 13.04
CA GLY A 558 19.18 4.96 13.88
C GLY A 558 18.02 4.36 14.67
N GLY A 559 17.29 3.39 14.09
CA GLY A 559 16.20 2.70 14.76
C GLY A 559 15.65 1.52 13.98
N GLY A 560 14.80 0.73 14.65
CA GLY A 560 14.13 -0.43 14.11
C GLY A 560 14.99 -1.68 13.91
N PRO A 561 14.41 -2.76 13.35
CA PRO A 561 15.06 -4.05 13.25
C PRO A 561 15.95 -4.18 12.02
N VAL A 562 17.20 -4.62 12.23
CA VAL A 562 18.16 -4.97 11.18
C VAL A 562 18.70 -6.38 11.44
N ARG A 563 18.87 -7.15 10.38
CA ARG A 563 19.41 -8.49 10.45
C ARG A 563 20.66 -8.62 9.60
N PHE A 564 21.76 -8.99 10.21
CA PHE A 564 23.00 -9.36 9.54
C PHE A 564 22.99 -10.87 9.25
N GLU A 565 23.25 -11.21 8.00
CA GLU A 565 23.21 -12.58 7.51
C GLU A 565 24.59 -13.23 7.55
N ASP A 566 24.61 -14.56 7.50
CA ASP A 566 25.81 -15.39 7.49
C ASP A 566 26.86 -14.95 6.45
N GLY A 567 28.12 -14.94 6.84
CA GLY A 567 29.25 -14.56 5.99
C GLY A 567 29.41 -13.03 5.81
N LEU A 568 28.65 -12.19 6.50
CA LEU A 568 28.85 -10.74 6.46
C LEU A 568 30.09 -10.32 7.23
N ALA A 569 30.99 -9.56 6.56
CA ALA A 569 32.19 -8.97 7.18
C ALA A 569 32.25 -7.46 6.89
N LEU A 570 31.96 -6.62 7.89
CA LEU A 570 32.05 -5.19 7.79
C LEU A 570 33.39 -4.67 8.26
N ALA A 571 34.16 -4.13 7.30
CA ALA A 571 35.45 -3.50 7.59
C ALA A 571 35.31 -2.13 8.25
N THR A 572 34.13 -1.55 8.29
CA THR A 572 33.78 -0.27 8.90
C THR A 572 32.97 -0.47 10.17
N GLY A 573 32.87 0.58 11.00
CA GLY A 573 32.10 0.52 12.23
C GLY A 573 30.58 0.51 12.02
N VAL A 574 29.88 -0.05 13.01
CA VAL A 574 28.41 -0.02 13.12
C VAL A 574 28.06 0.74 14.38
N THR A 575 27.17 1.74 14.24
CA THR A 575 26.62 2.49 15.37
C THR A 575 25.14 2.19 15.52
N LEU A 576 24.71 1.74 16.70
CA LEU A 576 23.29 1.47 16.98
C LEU A 576 22.66 2.61 17.76
N GLY A 577 21.64 3.25 17.18
CA GLY A 577 20.79 4.19 17.90
C GLY A 577 19.99 3.50 19.01
N TRP A 578 19.44 4.27 19.91
CA TRP A 578 18.73 3.74 21.10
C TRP A 578 17.55 2.80 20.77
N ASP A 579 16.89 3.01 19.65
CA ASP A 579 15.74 2.21 19.16
C ASP A 579 16.13 1.14 18.13
N ALA A 580 17.40 1.00 17.83
CA ALA A 580 17.90 0.02 16.88
C ALA A 580 17.98 -1.38 17.51
N VAL A 581 17.53 -2.39 16.76
CA VAL A 581 17.63 -3.80 17.13
C VAL A 581 18.38 -4.56 16.05
N LEU A 582 19.59 -4.99 16.37
CA LEU A 582 20.42 -5.82 15.51
C LEU A 582 20.26 -7.30 15.88
N THR A 583 19.97 -8.13 14.90
CA THR A 583 20.03 -9.60 15.00
C THR A 583 21.05 -10.13 14.00
N CYS A 584 21.67 -11.27 14.30
CA CYS A 584 22.64 -11.90 13.41
C CYS A 584 22.28 -13.38 13.18
N THR A 585 22.68 -13.90 12.02
CA THR A 585 22.61 -15.33 11.72
C THR A 585 23.95 -15.79 11.14
N GLY A 586 24.42 -16.96 11.59
CA GLY A 586 25.70 -17.52 11.14
C GLY A 586 26.93 -16.69 11.58
N ASP A 587 27.96 -16.66 10.76
CA ASP A 587 29.23 -16.01 11.04
C ASP A 587 29.24 -14.55 10.56
N VAL A 588 29.16 -13.60 11.51
CA VAL A 588 29.09 -12.17 11.22
C VAL A 588 30.24 -11.45 11.91
N HIS A 589 31.04 -10.71 11.15
CA HIS A 589 32.20 -9.94 11.63
C HIS A 589 31.94 -8.44 11.50
N VAL A 590 32.22 -7.67 12.57
CA VAL A 590 32.09 -6.21 12.61
C VAL A 590 33.37 -5.61 13.16
N ALA A 591 33.98 -4.67 12.45
CA ALA A 591 35.28 -4.07 12.89
C ALA A 591 35.11 -3.26 14.18
N ALA A 592 34.06 -2.46 14.32
CA ALA A 592 33.76 -1.69 15.51
C ALA A 592 32.26 -1.58 15.76
N LEU A 593 31.88 -1.57 17.03
CA LEU A 593 30.48 -1.39 17.46
C LEU A 593 30.39 -0.24 18.46
N ALA A 594 29.43 0.65 18.24
CA ALA A 594 29.17 1.81 19.09
C ALA A 594 27.67 2.05 19.29
N GLY A 595 27.34 2.99 20.18
CA GLY A 595 25.97 3.45 20.39
C GLY A 595 25.25 2.77 21.55
N SER A 596 23.92 2.95 21.61
CA SER A 596 23.08 2.55 22.76
C SER A 596 21.93 1.62 22.40
N GLY A 597 21.88 1.11 21.17
CA GLY A 597 20.85 0.20 20.72
C GLY A 597 20.93 -1.21 21.30
N ARG A 598 20.23 -2.14 20.70
CA ARG A 598 20.14 -3.51 21.17
C ARG A 598 20.74 -4.50 20.17
N ILE A 599 21.55 -5.42 20.67
CA ILE A 599 21.91 -6.65 19.95
C ILE A 599 21.13 -7.80 20.56
N ARG A 600 20.41 -8.52 19.72
CA ARG A 600 19.52 -9.60 20.14
C ARG A 600 19.95 -10.92 19.53
N CYS A 601 20.30 -11.89 20.35
CA CYS A 601 20.56 -13.25 19.91
C CYS A 601 19.27 -14.07 20.02
N VAL A 602 18.65 -14.32 18.88
CA VAL A 602 17.41 -15.14 18.78
C VAL A 602 17.74 -16.63 18.73
N PRO A 603 16.78 -17.56 18.95
CA PRO A 603 17.04 -19.01 19.03
C PRO A 603 17.83 -19.63 17.90
N GLU A 604 17.61 -19.18 16.66
CA GLU A 604 18.34 -19.63 15.47
C GLU A 604 19.44 -18.63 15.04
N GLY A 605 19.69 -17.63 15.89
CA GLY A 605 20.63 -16.55 15.63
C GLY A 605 22.03 -16.83 16.15
N SER A 606 22.90 -15.89 15.88
CA SER A 606 24.28 -15.88 16.35
C SER A 606 24.62 -14.54 17.00
N TRP A 607 25.74 -14.53 17.74
CA TRP A 607 26.34 -13.29 18.20
C TRP A 607 27.34 -12.78 17.16
N PRO A 608 27.41 -11.47 16.86
CA PRO A 608 28.43 -10.95 16.00
C PRO A 608 29.82 -11.04 16.66
N VAL A 609 30.86 -11.34 15.86
CA VAL A 609 32.24 -11.18 16.24
C VAL A 609 32.61 -9.71 16.07
N VAL A 610 32.87 -9.00 17.17
CA VAL A 610 33.14 -7.56 17.17
C VAL A 610 34.63 -7.35 17.57
N ALA A 611 35.42 -6.72 16.71
CA ALA A 611 36.84 -6.49 17.02
C ALA A 611 37.00 -5.39 18.09
N ASP A 612 36.18 -4.36 18.07
CA ASP A 612 36.15 -3.28 19.09
C ASP A 612 34.72 -2.91 19.46
N ALA A 613 34.29 -3.22 20.67
CA ALA A 613 33.02 -2.85 21.25
C ALA A 613 33.13 -1.86 22.43
N SER A 614 34.27 -1.22 22.60
CA SER A 614 34.56 -0.32 23.75
C SER A 614 33.64 0.93 23.80
N ALA A 615 33.06 1.32 22.66
CA ALA A 615 32.16 2.44 22.54
C ALA A 615 30.66 2.02 22.55
N PHE A 616 30.34 0.74 22.79
CA PHE A 616 28.97 0.26 22.83
C PHE A 616 28.42 0.27 24.25
N ALA A 617 27.46 1.19 24.49
CA ALA A 617 26.74 1.33 25.74
C ALA A 617 25.29 0.82 25.65
N GLY A 618 25.05 -0.06 24.70
CA GLY A 618 23.70 -0.63 24.43
C GLY A 618 23.41 -1.90 25.21
N VAL A 619 22.40 -2.64 24.74
CA VAL A 619 21.89 -3.83 25.39
C VAL A 619 22.20 -5.08 24.57
N TYR A 620 22.88 -6.05 25.15
CA TYR A 620 22.95 -7.41 24.63
C TYR A 620 21.77 -8.22 25.23
N THR A 621 20.91 -8.78 24.38
CA THR A 621 19.75 -9.57 24.83
C THR A 621 20.03 -11.06 24.59
N CYS A 622 20.06 -11.83 25.69
CA CYS A 622 20.19 -13.29 25.69
C CYS A 622 18.78 -13.92 25.76
N GLU A 623 18.36 -14.59 24.72
CA GLU A 623 17.08 -15.31 24.66
C GLU A 623 17.27 -16.83 24.80
N THR A 624 18.47 -17.30 24.50
CA THR A 624 18.79 -18.73 24.48
C THR A 624 20.20 -18.96 24.98
N GLY A 625 20.54 -20.21 25.24
CA GLY A 625 21.89 -20.61 25.67
C GLY A 625 22.98 -20.50 24.59
N VAL A 626 22.80 -19.72 23.56
CA VAL A 626 23.84 -19.53 22.52
C VAL A 626 25.00 -18.75 23.09
N THR A 627 26.14 -19.39 23.17
CA THR A 627 27.38 -18.80 23.67
C THR A 627 27.99 -17.90 22.63
N PRO A 628 28.35 -16.64 22.97
CA PRO A 628 29.06 -15.77 22.02
C PRO A 628 30.43 -16.36 21.70
N PRO A 629 30.96 -16.20 20.46
CA PRO A 629 32.24 -16.73 20.02
C PRO A 629 33.41 -16.03 20.68
N GLN A 630 33.18 -14.85 21.28
CA GLN A 630 34.17 -14.07 22.02
C GLN A 630 33.51 -13.41 23.23
N PRO A 631 34.31 -12.96 24.25
CA PRO A 631 33.78 -12.25 25.38
C PRO A 631 32.95 -11.01 24.96
N LEU A 632 31.75 -10.83 25.52
CA LEU A 632 30.98 -9.61 25.32
C LEU A 632 31.59 -8.48 26.13
N VAL A 633 31.94 -7.39 25.46
CA VAL A 633 32.44 -6.16 26.10
C VAL A 633 31.26 -5.32 26.58
N LEU A 634 31.17 -5.09 27.89
CA LEU A 634 30.19 -4.21 28.51
C LEU A 634 30.89 -2.97 29.05
N ALA A 635 30.67 -1.83 28.38
CA ALA A 635 31.16 -0.51 28.78
C ALA A 635 30.18 0.20 29.72
N ASP A 636 30.54 1.39 30.16
CA ASP A 636 29.69 2.24 30.99
C ASP A 636 28.35 2.51 30.32
N GLY A 637 27.27 2.27 31.05
CA GLY A 637 25.91 2.36 30.53
C GLY A 637 25.43 1.14 29.73
N GLY A 638 26.32 0.17 29.45
CA GLY A 638 25.93 -1.08 28.77
C GLY A 638 25.05 -2.00 29.64
N ALA A 639 24.33 -2.90 28.99
CA ALA A 639 23.46 -3.84 29.68
C ALA A 639 23.48 -5.23 29.03
N LEU A 640 23.30 -6.25 29.86
CA LEU A 640 22.95 -7.61 29.44
C LEU A 640 21.51 -7.91 29.90
N ALA A 641 20.64 -8.17 28.94
CA ALA A 641 19.25 -8.49 29.20
C ALA A 641 18.99 -9.98 29.06
N PHE A 642 18.21 -10.53 29.98
CA PHE A 642 17.75 -11.92 29.99
C PHE A 642 16.28 -11.94 29.68
N ALA A 643 15.93 -12.40 28.49
CA ALA A 643 14.55 -12.44 28.06
C ALA A 643 14.02 -13.85 28.17
N GLY A 644 12.88 -14.02 28.87
CA GLY A 644 12.14 -15.27 28.84
C GLY A 644 11.66 -15.61 27.45
N GLU A 645 11.55 -16.90 27.12
CA GLU A 645 11.27 -17.37 25.75
C GLU A 645 10.00 -16.76 25.14
N LEU A 646 8.97 -16.53 25.93
CA LEU A 646 7.74 -15.89 25.49
C LEU A 646 7.81 -14.36 25.36
N ALA A 647 8.61 -13.69 26.18
CA ALA A 647 8.72 -12.24 26.17
C ALA A 647 9.69 -11.71 25.11
N ALA A 648 10.70 -12.50 24.81
CA ALA A 648 11.78 -12.11 23.90
C ALA A 648 11.50 -12.47 22.46
N SER A 649 10.60 -13.41 22.22
CA SER A 649 10.45 -13.95 20.90
C SER A 649 9.65 -13.01 20.02
N ARG A 650 10.28 -12.52 18.96
CA ARG A 650 9.59 -12.07 17.74
C ARG A 650 8.69 -13.16 17.15
N ALA A 651 8.73 -14.34 17.69
CA ALA A 651 7.84 -15.44 17.36
C ALA A 651 6.39 -15.21 17.83
N TRP A 652 6.11 -14.18 18.62
CA TRP A 652 4.73 -13.74 18.80
C TRP A 652 4.18 -13.31 17.45
N THR A 653 3.15 -14.02 17.00
CA THR A 653 2.50 -13.71 15.74
C THR A 653 1.62 -12.49 15.93
N CYS A 654 2.02 -11.39 15.30
CA CYS A 654 1.22 -10.17 15.27
C CYS A 654 0.22 -10.25 14.11
N ARG A 655 -1.05 -9.98 14.39
CA ARG A 655 -2.11 -9.85 13.40
C ARG A 655 -2.86 -8.55 13.67
N ALA A 656 -3.03 -7.75 12.65
CA ALA A 656 -3.83 -6.53 12.71
C ALA A 656 -4.94 -6.59 11.66
N SER A 657 -6.04 -5.92 11.90
CA SER A 657 -7.11 -5.77 10.90
C SER A 657 -6.67 -4.94 9.68
N GLU A 658 -5.72 -4.04 9.90
CA GLU A 658 -4.99 -3.30 8.85
C GLU A 658 -3.48 -3.47 9.07
N ALA A 659 -2.72 -3.58 7.98
CA ALA A 659 -1.29 -3.85 8.07
C ALA A 659 -0.56 -2.67 8.75
N GLY A 660 0.21 -2.98 9.80
CA GLY A 660 1.14 -2.03 10.43
C GLY A 660 0.81 -1.55 11.84
N HIS A 661 -0.35 -1.92 12.41
CA HIS A 661 -0.80 -1.38 13.71
C HIS A 661 -0.50 -2.24 14.95
N THR A 662 0.09 -3.41 14.77
CA THR A 662 0.50 -4.28 15.89
C THR A 662 1.93 -4.74 15.67
N TYR A 663 2.84 -4.41 16.58
CA TYR A 663 4.26 -4.71 16.43
C TYR A 663 4.98 -4.81 17.78
N VAL A 664 6.17 -5.38 17.74
CA VAL A 664 7.09 -5.38 18.89
C VAL A 664 8.04 -4.21 18.71
N THR A 665 8.08 -3.29 19.65
CA THR A 665 9.00 -2.18 19.70
C THR A 665 10.01 -2.31 20.84
N ASN A 666 11.07 -1.54 20.76
CA ASN A 666 12.10 -1.46 21.79
C ASN A 666 11.94 -0.15 22.59
N ALA A 667 10.92 -0.06 23.43
CA ALA A 667 10.67 1.12 24.25
C ALA A 667 11.77 1.26 25.32
N GLY A 668 12.80 2.02 25.04
CA GLY A 668 13.96 2.18 25.90
C GLY A 668 14.82 0.90 25.94
N ARG A 669 15.29 0.50 27.14
CA ARG A 669 16.10 -0.71 27.34
C ARG A 669 15.26 -2.00 27.46
N ARG A 670 13.94 -1.93 27.35
CA ARG A 670 13.02 -3.07 27.49
C ARG A 670 12.18 -3.24 26.24
N ALA A 671 11.97 -4.47 25.82
CA ALA A 671 11.06 -4.77 24.73
C ALA A 671 9.61 -4.45 25.16
N ALA A 672 8.85 -3.83 24.29
CA ALA A 672 7.44 -3.59 24.48
C ALA A 672 6.65 -4.10 23.27
N LEU A 673 5.44 -4.59 23.54
CA LEU A 673 4.51 -5.08 22.52
C LEU A 673 3.45 -3.99 22.29
N VAL A 674 3.43 -3.40 21.09
CA VAL A 674 2.39 -2.45 20.74
C VAL A 674 1.21 -3.22 20.17
N LEU A 675 0.08 -3.18 20.86
CA LEU A 675 -1.16 -3.83 20.42
C LEU A 675 -1.92 -2.97 19.42
N THR A 676 -1.97 -1.66 19.67
CA THR A 676 -2.54 -0.65 18.78
C THR A 676 -1.73 0.62 18.93
N ASP A 677 -1.46 1.34 17.85
CA ASP A 677 -0.63 2.55 17.85
C ASP A 677 -1.40 3.86 17.98
N GLY A 678 -2.73 3.79 18.11
CA GLY A 678 -3.59 4.97 18.22
C GLY A 678 -3.83 5.72 16.91
N TYR A 679 -3.35 5.22 15.77
CA TYR A 679 -3.55 5.86 14.48
C TYR A 679 -4.95 5.55 13.92
N HIS A 680 -5.72 6.58 13.58
CA HIS A 680 -7.03 6.47 12.94
C HIS A 680 -7.05 7.22 11.61
N PRO A 681 -7.10 6.55 10.45
CA PRO A 681 -7.55 7.18 9.22
C PRO A 681 -9.10 7.32 9.28
N TRP A 682 -9.61 8.46 8.88
CA TRP A 682 -11.00 8.92 8.90
C TRP A 682 -12.06 8.05 8.21
N GLN A 683 -11.88 6.76 8.11
CA GLN A 683 -12.87 5.83 7.60
C GLN A 683 -13.19 4.80 8.67
N TYR A 684 -14.44 4.58 8.95
CA TYR A 684 -15.06 3.61 9.85
C TYR A 684 -14.47 2.19 9.73
N GLY A 685 -13.19 2.04 10.01
CA GLY A 685 -12.44 0.80 10.05
C GLY A 685 -12.02 0.52 11.48
N SER A 686 -12.37 -0.63 12.00
CA SER A 686 -11.96 -1.07 13.32
C SER A 686 -10.49 -1.43 13.33
N ASN A 687 -9.69 -0.77 14.16
CA ASN A 687 -8.33 -1.20 14.47
C ASN A 687 -8.40 -2.31 15.52
N ALA A 688 -8.04 -3.51 15.14
CA ALA A 688 -7.91 -4.62 16.06
C ALA A 688 -6.52 -5.24 15.90
N GLY A 689 -5.83 -5.44 17.02
CA GLY A 689 -4.53 -6.07 17.06
C GLY A 689 -4.56 -7.33 17.92
N THR A 690 -3.84 -8.36 17.50
CA THR A 690 -3.69 -9.60 18.24
C THR A 690 -2.23 -10.03 18.26
N LEU A 691 -1.76 -10.42 19.44
CA LEU A 691 -0.47 -11.07 19.66
C LEU A 691 -0.72 -12.48 20.14
N HIS A 692 -0.16 -13.46 19.46
CA HIS A 692 -0.26 -14.88 19.83
C HIS A 692 1.09 -15.42 20.26
N SER A 693 1.11 -16.23 21.32
CA SER A 693 2.30 -16.97 21.70
C SER A 693 2.79 -17.87 20.54
N PRO A 694 4.10 -18.10 20.40
CA PRO A 694 4.66 -18.86 19.29
C PRO A 694 4.26 -20.33 19.28
N ALA A 695 3.95 -20.87 20.46
CA ALA A 695 3.56 -22.25 20.65
C ALA A 695 2.42 -22.35 21.66
N LYS A 696 1.74 -23.48 21.65
CA LYS A 696 0.81 -23.84 22.72
C LYS A 696 1.57 -24.08 24.02
N VAL A 697 1.02 -23.55 25.11
CA VAL A 697 1.51 -23.70 26.47
C VAL A 697 0.65 -24.74 27.15
N ASP A 698 1.26 -25.62 27.91
CA ASP A 698 0.50 -26.49 28.82
C ASP A 698 -0.09 -25.65 29.96
N VAL A 699 -1.37 -25.32 29.82
CA VAL A 699 -2.09 -24.48 30.78
C VAL A 699 -2.67 -25.27 31.95
N GLN A 700 -2.43 -26.58 32.03
CA GLN A 700 -2.93 -27.43 33.10
C GLN A 700 -1.93 -27.55 34.27
N THR A 701 -0.64 -27.31 34.03
CA THR A 701 0.38 -27.21 35.06
C THR A 701 0.43 -25.79 35.65
N PRO A 702 0.89 -25.60 36.90
CA PRO A 702 0.98 -24.25 37.47
C PRO A 702 1.82 -23.29 36.67
N TRP A 703 1.35 -22.07 36.51
CA TRP A 703 2.07 -20.99 35.80
C TRP A 703 1.71 -19.62 36.38
N THR A 704 2.57 -18.66 36.11
CA THR A 704 2.32 -17.25 36.37
C THR A 704 2.58 -16.40 35.13
N LEU A 705 1.76 -15.37 34.91
CA LEU A 705 1.90 -14.41 33.86
C LEU A 705 1.76 -13.01 34.43
N SER A 706 2.63 -12.10 34.07
CA SER A 706 2.51 -10.69 34.44
C SER A 706 3.00 -9.75 33.33
N PHE A 707 2.40 -8.57 33.28
CA PHE A 707 2.81 -7.49 32.37
C PHE A 707 2.27 -6.16 32.89
N ASP A 708 2.88 -5.07 32.39
CA ASP A 708 2.39 -3.71 32.54
C ASP A 708 1.68 -3.30 31.25
N LEU A 709 0.46 -2.77 31.34
CA LEU A 709 -0.32 -2.28 30.22
C LEU A 709 -0.40 -0.75 30.31
N ARG A 710 0.11 -0.06 29.28
CA ARG A 710 0.08 1.38 29.18
C ARG A 710 -0.86 1.81 28.04
N ALA A 711 -1.69 2.82 28.30
CA ALA A 711 -2.53 3.46 27.29
C ALA A 711 -1.92 4.80 26.87
N SER A 712 -2.07 5.17 25.61
CA SER A 712 -1.81 6.52 25.12
C SER A 712 -3.05 7.04 24.38
N PRO A 713 -3.37 8.36 24.46
CA PRO A 713 -4.53 8.91 23.78
C PRO A 713 -4.36 8.81 22.26
N ALA A 714 -5.46 8.71 21.56
CA ALA A 714 -5.45 8.70 20.09
C ALA A 714 -5.03 10.08 19.55
N PHE A 715 -4.06 10.10 18.66
CA PHE A 715 -3.69 11.29 17.91
C PHE A 715 -4.51 11.35 16.62
N GLY A 716 -5.52 12.22 16.55
CA GLY A 716 -6.23 12.57 15.32
C GLY A 716 -5.87 14.02 14.90
N PRO A 717 -5.70 14.33 13.60
CA PRO A 717 -5.56 15.71 13.17
C PRO A 717 -6.93 16.40 13.24
N GLY A 718 -7.17 17.19 14.26
CA GLY A 718 -8.35 18.05 14.38
C GLY A 718 -8.96 18.01 15.77
N ASP A 719 -8.77 19.07 16.47
CA ASP A 719 -9.49 19.65 17.60
C ASP A 719 -10.68 18.84 18.16
N LEU A 720 -10.38 17.70 18.73
CA LEU A 720 -11.31 16.97 19.58
C LEU A 720 -10.87 17.18 21.02
N SER A 721 -11.58 18.03 21.73
CA SER A 721 -11.37 18.39 23.13
C SER A 721 -11.71 17.28 24.12
N GLY A 722 -11.28 16.05 23.84
CA GLY A 722 -11.42 14.89 24.69
C GLY A 722 -10.50 13.78 24.24
N ALA A 723 -9.69 13.23 25.13
CA ALA A 723 -8.95 12.01 24.88
C ALA A 723 -9.94 10.86 24.71
N TYR A 724 -9.88 10.17 23.58
CA TYR A 724 -10.73 9.02 23.29
C TYR A 724 -9.89 7.74 23.41
N TYR A 725 -10.36 6.78 24.20
CA TYR A 725 -9.69 5.53 24.44
C TYR A 725 -10.45 4.38 23.78
N GLY A 726 -9.74 3.34 23.33
CA GLY A 726 -10.32 2.20 22.62
C GLY A 726 -11.27 1.35 23.48
N ASP A 727 -11.93 0.37 22.88
CA ASP A 727 -13.03 -0.37 23.49
C ASP A 727 -12.58 -1.42 24.52
N GLY A 728 -11.38 -2.01 24.39
CA GLY A 728 -10.90 -2.96 25.36
C GLY A 728 -9.65 -3.75 24.99
N VAL A 729 -9.16 -4.48 26.00
CA VAL A 729 -8.05 -5.45 25.90
C VAL A 729 -8.50 -6.76 26.51
N ALA A 730 -8.19 -7.87 25.86
CA ALA A 730 -8.44 -9.20 26.38
C ALA A 730 -7.16 -10.04 26.42
N LEU A 731 -6.97 -10.77 27.50
CA LEU A 731 -6.06 -11.90 27.58
C LEU A 731 -6.88 -13.18 27.32
N VAL A 732 -6.56 -13.88 26.25
CA VAL A 732 -7.36 -15.01 25.76
C VAL A 732 -6.51 -16.27 25.68
N PHE A 733 -7.04 -17.39 26.17
CA PHE A 733 -6.55 -18.73 25.92
C PHE A 733 -7.36 -19.34 24.79
N GLN A 734 -6.69 -19.87 23.76
CA GLN A 734 -7.35 -20.42 22.58
C GLN A 734 -6.52 -21.56 21.96
N ASP A 735 -7.17 -22.47 21.24
CA ASP A 735 -6.52 -23.64 20.64
C ASP A 735 -6.39 -23.55 19.11
N GLN A 736 -6.87 -22.47 18.50
CA GLN A 736 -6.87 -22.27 17.07
C GLN A 736 -5.50 -21.82 16.57
N THR A 737 -5.32 -21.84 15.24
CA THR A 737 -4.06 -21.45 14.62
C THR A 737 -3.80 -19.96 14.78
N THR A 738 -2.53 -19.59 14.87
CA THR A 738 -2.07 -18.19 14.94
C THR A 738 -2.29 -17.39 13.63
N ASP A 739 -2.83 -18.04 12.59
CA ASP A 739 -3.08 -17.41 11.28
C ASP A 739 -4.35 -16.55 11.24
N ARG A 740 -5.20 -16.64 12.25
CA ARG A 740 -6.43 -15.85 12.33
C ARG A 740 -6.20 -14.57 13.14
N GLY A 741 -6.41 -13.42 12.50
CA GLY A 741 -6.55 -12.14 13.19
C GLY A 741 -7.96 -11.94 13.74
N VAL A 742 -8.17 -10.89 14.51
CA VAL A 742 -9.50 -10.46 14.97
C VAL A 742 -10.34 -10.04 13.76
N VAL A 743 -11.47 -10.70 13.56
CA VAL A 743 -12.33 -10.48 12.39
C VAL A 743 -13.47 -9.48 12.68
N SER A 744 -13.71 -9.11 13.93
CA SER A 744 -14.87 -8.30 14.32
C SER A 744 -14.56 -6.81 14.42
N LYS A 745 -15.52 -6.02 13.95
CA LYS A 745 -15.47 -4.55 13.92
C LYS A 745 -15.88 -3.89 15.25
N TYR A 746 -16.47 -4.63 16.18
CA TYR A 746 -17.08 -4.04 17.36
C TYR A 746 -16.77 -4.88 18.61
N VAL A 747 -16.23 -4.24 19.62
CA VAL A 747 -16.01 -4.83 20.95
C VAL A 747 -17.22 -4.66 21.85
N ASP A 748 -18.14 -3.78 21.48
CA ASP A 748 -19.32 -3.39 22.26
C ASP A 748 -20.23 -4.55 22.71
N ASP A 749 -20.09 -5.72 22.06
CA ASP A 749 -20.90 -6.90 22.34
C ASP A 749 -20.07 -8.11 22.81
N GLY A 750 -18.86 -7.92 23.29
CA GLY A 750 -17.95 -9.01 23.69
C GLY A 750 -17.34 -9.79 22.52
N THR A 751 -17.44 -9.28 21.30
CA THR A 751 -17.04 -9.98 20.07
C THR A 751 -15.55 -10.17 19.89
N VAL A 752 -14.69 -9.49 20.66
CA VAL A 752 -13.23 -9.70 20.62
C VAL A 752 -12.87 -11.15 20.99
N LEU A 753 -13.51 -11.68 22.00
CA LEU A 753 -13.35 -13.10 22.39
C LEU A 753 -14.08 -14.05 21.43
N CYS A 754 -15.06 -13.54 20.68
CA CYS A 754 -15.84 -14.33 19.73
C CYS A 754 -15.08 -14.73 18.48
N SER A 755 -13.92 -14.14 18.20
CA SER A 755 -13.08 -14.51 17.05
C SER A 755 -12.46 -15.89 17.20
N PHE A 756 -12.39 -16.41 18.44
CA PHE A 756 -11.78 -17.69 18.73
C PHE A 756 -12.83 -18.62 19.39
N ALA A 757 -13.40 -19.51 18.61
CA ALA A 757 -14.36 -20.50 19.12
C ALA A 757 -13.70 -21.38 20.21
N GLY A 758 -14.40 -21.62 21.32
CA GLY A 758 -13.87 -22.42 22.43
C GLY A 758 -12.87 -21.71 23.34
N SER A 759 -12.58 -20.43 23.11
CA SER A 759 -11.66 -19.63 23.93
C SER A 759 -12.23 -19.29 25.30
N CYS A 760 -11.35 -18.98 26.25
CA CYS A 760 -11.70 -18.36 27.54
C CYS A 760 -10.62 -17.34 27.91
N GLY A 761 -10.95 -16.36 28.75
CA GLY A 761 -9.98 -15.35 29.15
C GLY A 761 -10.56 -14.22 29.98
N PHE A 762 -9.78 -13.17 30.13
CA PHE A 762 -10.11 -11.96 30.84
C PHE A 762 -10.30 -10.80 29.89
N LEU A 763 -11.37 -10.04 30.02
CA LEU A 763 -11.64 -8.84 29.23
C LEU A 763 -11.59 -7.59 30.12
N LEU A 764 -10.89 -6.58 29.69
CA LEU A 764 -10.80 -5.27 30.33
C LEU A 764 -11.45 -4.23 29.41
N TRP A 765 -12.50 -3.57 29.85
CA TRP A 765 -13.24 -2.57 29.09
C TRP A 765 -12.87 -1.14 29.50
N ARG A 766 -13.02 -0.19 28.58
CA ARG A 766 -12.64 1.21 28.76
C ARG A 766 -13.36 1.92 29.93
N ASP A 767 -14.58 1.52 30.25
CA ASP A 767 -15.40 2.11 31.30
C ASP A 767 -15.04 1.63 32.71
N GLY A 768 -13.95 0.91 32.86
CA GLY A 768 -13.50 0.35 34.14
C GLY A 768 -14.19 -0.93 34.49
N GLN A 769 -14.97 -1.53 33.59
CA GLN A 769 -15.54 -2.84 33.81
C GLN A 769 -14.54 -3.94 33.41
N THR A 770 -14.50 -5.01 34.18
CA THR A 770 -13.76 -6.22 33.81
C THR A 770 -14.67 -7.42 33.86
N CYS A 771 -14.59 -8.26 32.86
CA CYS A 771 -15.12 -9.61 32.92
C CYS A 771 -14.05 -10.53 33.49
N THR A 772 -14.32 -11.13 34.61
CA THR A 772 -13.39 -11.97 35.34
C THR A 772 -13.08 -13.28 34.64
N TRP A 773 -13.99 -13.77 33.81
CA TRP A 773 -13.81 -14.99 33.02
C TRP A 773 -14.90 -15.11 31.97
N ILE A 774 -14.56 -15.09 30.72
CA ILE A 774 -15.48 -15.25 29.59
C ILE A 774 -15.26 -16.63 28.96
N LYS A 775 -16.35 -17.38 28.80
CA LYS A 775 -16.38 -18.67 28.12
C LYS A 775 -17.25 -18.59 26.91
N ASP A 776 -16.74 -19.07 25.82
CA ASP A 776 -17.44 -19.21 24.54
C ASP A 776 -18.03 -17.93 23.92
N LYS A 777 -18.40 -18.08 22.67
CA LYS A 777 -19.02 -17.10 21.81
C LYS A 777 -20.45 -16.80 22.28
N VAL A 778 -20.66 -15.97 23.28
CA VAL A 778 -21.98 -15.53 23.68
C VAL A 778 -22.12 -14.05 23.40
N ARG A 779 -22.95 -13.71 22.43
CA ARG A 779 -23.53 -12.36 22.30
C ARG A 779 -24.37 -12.11 23.53
N ASN A 780 -24.11 -11.02 24.22
CA ASN A 780 -24.78 -10.52 25.40
C ASN A 780 -24.57 -11.34 26.66
N ALA A 781 -23.76 -10.85 27.55
CA ALA A 781 -23.77 -10.73 29.01
C ALA A 781 -24.49 -11.79 29.88
N GLU A 782 -25.04 -12.85 29.38
CA GLU A 782 -25.46 -14.03 30.14
C GLU A 782 -24.26 -14.93 30.47
N ALA A 783 -23.07 -14.37 30.31
CA ALA A 783 -21.88 -15.07 30.72
C ALA A 783 -21.86 -15.23 32.25
N ASP A 784 -21.32 -16.32 32.70
CA ASP A 784 -20.82 -16.57 34.07
C ASP A 784 -19.78 -15.49 34.51
N ALA A 785 -19.76 -14.34 33.88
CA ALA A 785 -18.82 -13.27 34.10
C ALA A 785 -19.30 -12.38 35.23
N GLN A 786 -18.61 -12.36 36.34
CA GLN A 786 -18.74 -11.27 37.29
C GLN A 786 -18.14 -10.02 36.65
N VAL A 787 -18.99 -9.11 36.23
CA VAL A 787 -18.57 -7.78 35.80
C VAL A 787 -18.35 -6.94 37.07
N ALA A 788 -17.13 -6.54 37.32
CA ALA A 788 -16.80 -5.64 38.41
C ALA A 788 -16.28 -4.32 37.85
N ALA A 789 -16.96 -3.23 38.15
CA ALA A 789 -16.41 -1.90 37.91
C ALA A 789 -15.40 -1.56 38.99
N HIS A 790 -14.20 -1.14 38.62
CA HIS A 790 -13.16 -0.75 39.55
C HIS A 790 -12.33 0.42 39.04
N ALA A 791 -11.97 1.33 39.92
CA ALA A 791 -11.24 2.55 39.57
C ALA A 791 -9.84 2.30 38.99
N ALA A 792 -9.20 1.14 39.34
CA ALA A 792 -7.90 0.75 38.75
C ALA A 792 -8.00 0.40 37.24
N LEU A 793 -9.20 0.11 36.73
CA LEU A 793 -9.41 -0.41 35.38
C LEU A 793 -9.82 0.66 34.38
N VAL A 794 -9.77 1.93 34.76
CA VAL A 794 -10.10 3.07 33.89
C VAL A 794 -8.91 3.43 33.01
N PHE A 795 -9.05 3.34 31.69
CA PHE A 795 -7.97 3.53 30.71
C PHE A 795 -7.23 4.87 30.84
N GLU A 796 -7.94 5.96 31.16
CA GLU A 796 -7.36 7.28 31.34
C GLU A 796 -6.28 7.32 32.42
N LYS A 797 -6.35 6.44 33.39
CA LYS A 797 -5.32 6.32 34.44
C LYS A 797 -4.05 5.62 33.92
N TRP A 798 -4.18 4.76 32.92
CA TRP A 798 -3.04 3.95 32.42
C TRP A 798 -2.06 4.75 31.59
N GLU A 799 -2.40 5.97 31.20
CA GLU A 799 -1.48 6.90 30.58
C GLU A 799 -0.42 7.41 31.58
N ALA A 800 -0.86 7.82 32.75
CA ALA A 800 0.02 8.33 33.81
C ALA A 800 0.76 7.20 34.54
N GLU A 801 0.03 6.13 34.91
CA GLU A 801 0.56 4.97 35.61
C GLU A 801 0.10 3.68 34.93
N PRO A 802 1.01 2.79 34.51
CA PRO A 802 0.60 1.57 33.81
C PRO A 802 -0.26 0.67 34.68
N LEU A 803 -1.25 0.01 34.06
CA LEU A 803 -1.98 -1.06 34.69
C LEU A 803 -1.07 -2.30 34.81
N GLN A 804 -0.74 -2.67 36.02
CA GLN A 804 -0.03 -3.92 36.32
C GLN A 804 -1.02 -5.09 36.35
N VAL A 805 -0.79 -6.07 35.50
CA VAL A 805 -1.59 -7.29 35.44
C VAL A 805 -0.76 -8.47 35.89
N ALA A 806 -1.28 -9.26 36.82
CA ALA A 806 -0.65 -10.49 37.25
C ALA A 806 -1.71 -11.60 37.35
N VAL A 807 -1.47 -12.68 36.62
CA VAL A 807 -2.34 -13.88 36.64
C VAL A 807 -1.53 -15.07 37.12
N ALA A 808 -2.05 -15.78 38.13
CA ALA A 808 -1.41 -16.98 38.63
C ALA A 808 -2.41 -18.14 38.61
N TYR A 809 -1.99 -19.24 38.07
CA TYR A 809 -2.67 -20.53 38.16
C TYR A 809 -1.86 -21.48 39.01
N ASP A 810 -2.40 -22.02 40.09
CA ASP A 810 -1.71 -22.89 41.04
C ASP A 810 -1.92 -24.40 40.81
N GLY A 811 -2.59 -24.75 39.72
CA GLY A 811 -2.99 -26.12 39.39
C GLY A 811 -4.44 -26.45 39.80
N GLU A 812 -5.09 -25.59 40.52
CA GLU A 812 -6.49 -25.75 40.93
C GLU A 812 -7.32 -24.54 40.59
N LYS A 813 -6.90 -23.36 40.99
CA LYS A 813 -7.60 -22.08 40.76
C LYS A 813 -6.70 -21.08 40.07
N MET A 814 -7.34 -20.11 39.42
CA MET A 814 -6.66 -19.00 38.76
C MET A 814 -7.01 -17.69 39.45
N VAL A 815 -6.01 -16.89 39.77
CA VAL A 815 -6.16 -15.58 40.41
C VAL A 815 -5.57 -14.53 39.50
N ALA A 816 -6.38 -13.56 39.05
CA ALA A 816 -5.91 -12.38 38.33
C ALA A 816 -5.92 -11.17 39.28
N ARG A 817 -4.84 -10.42 39.28
CA ARG A 817 -4.65 -9.19 40.03
C ARG A 817 -4.34 -8.04 39.09
N PHE A 818 -4.99 -6.92 39.34
CA PHE A 818 -4.86 -5.70 38.59
C PHE A 818 -4.50 -4.57 39.52
N ARG A 819 -3.51 -3.75 39.19
CA ARG A 819 -3.10 -2.61 40.00
C ARG A 819 -2.72 -1.43 39.11
N CYS A 820 -3.24 -0.23 39.45
CA CYS A 820 -2.88 1.03 38.84
C CYS A 820 -2.66 2.04 39.98
N GLY A 821 -1.42 2.47 40.17
CA GLY A 821 -1.04 3.29 41.34
C GLY A 821 -1.39 2.65 42.67
N THR A 822 -2.22 3.34 43.48
CA THR A 822 -2.71 2.85 44.77
C THR A 822 -3.94 1.94 44.69
N GLU A 823 -4.60 1.93 43.55
CA GLU A 823 -5.81 1.15 43.29
C GLU A 823 -5.46 -0.31 42.94
N ALA A 824 -6.11 -1.26 43.58
CA ALA A 824 -5.88 -2.68 43.32
C ALA A 824 -7.19 -3.47 43.33
N PHE A 825 -7.27 -4.44 42.42
CA PHE A 825 -8.40 -5.34 42.27
C PHE A 825 -7.90 -6.77 42.03
N ALA A 826 -8.60 -7.77 42.54
CA ALA A 826 -8.30 -9.17 42.29
C ALA A 826 -9.59 -9.96 42.05
N THR A 827 -9.49 -10.95 41.15
CA THR A 827 -10.56 -11.89 40.86
C THR A 827 -10.04 -13.32 40.86
N THR A 828 -10.90 -14.28 41.19
CA THR A 828 -10.53 -15.69 41.30
C THR A 828 -11.50 -16.57 40.51
N ASN A 829 -10.96 -17.41 39.61
CA ASN A 829 -11.71 -18.53 39.04
C ASN A 829 -11.37 -19.80 39.80
N ALA A 830 -12.30 -20.27 40.66
CA ALA A 830 -12.13 -21.49 41.46
C ALA A 830 -12.27 -22.79 40.64
N ASN A 831 -12.85 -22.71 39.45
CA ASN A 831 -13.08 -23.85 38.56
C ASN A 831 -12.04 -23.93 37.41
N ALA A 832 -10.97 -23.16 37.48
CA ALA A 832 -9.99 -23.03 36.40
C ALA A 832 -9.45 -24.37 35.92
N ARG A 833 -9.10 -25.27 36.82
CA ARG A 833 -8.60 -26.61 36.48
C ARG A 833 -9.55 -27.39 35.58
N ALA A 834 -10.81 -27.50 35.96
CA ALA A 834 -11.79 -28.24 35.17
C ALA A 834 -12.04 -27.58 33.80
N GLU A 835 -12.04 -26.27 33.75
CA GLU A 835 -12.28 -25.51 32.53
C GLU A 835 -11.12 -25.57 31.54
N LEU A 836 -9.88 -25.41 32.03
CA LEU A 836 -8.67 -25.51 31.22
C LEU A 836 -8.49 -26.94 30.67
N ALA A 837 -8.69 -27.96 31.52
CA ALA A 837 -8.58 -29.35 31.09
C ALA A 837 -9.63 -29.74 30.05
N ALA A 838 -10.87 -29.26 30.23
CA ALA A 838 -11.94 -29.54 29.24
C ALA A 838 -11.74 -28.86 27.88
N ARG A 839 -11.14 -27.67 27.85
CA ARG A 839 -11.01 -26.87 26.65
C ARG A 839 -9.68 -27.03 25.93
N PHE A 840 -8.61 -27.25 26.70
CA PHE A 840 -7.25 -27.25 26.18
C PHE A 840 -6.46 -28.48 26.61
N PRO A 841 -6.92 -29.68 26.23
CA PRO A 841 -6.23 -30.92 26.61
C PRO A 841 -4.79 -30.97 26.10
N ASP A 842 -4.53 -30.34 24.97
CA ASP A 842 -3.22 -30.29 24.28
C ASP A 842 -2.51 -28.92 24.45
N GLY A 843 -2.90 -28.16 25.49
CA GLY A 843 -2.40 -26.79 25.70
C GLY A 843 -3.15 -25.73 24.92
N ALA A 844 -2.85 -24.46 25.22
CA ALA A 844 -3.47 -23.28 24.61
C ALA A 844 -2.42 -22.28 24.10
N TYR A 845 -2.74 -21.57 23.03
CA TYR A 845 -2.05 -20.32 22.73
C TYR A 845 -2.52 -19.23 23.70
N ILE A 846 -1.58 -18.45 24.21
CA ILE A 846 -1.87 -17.24 24.97
C ILE A 846 -1.95 -16.10 23.97
N SER A 847 -3.05 -15.36 23.95
CA SER A 847 -3.32 -14.28 23.02
C SER A 847 -3.66 -13.00 23.76
N LEU A 848 -2.98 -11.92 23.42
CA LEU A 848 -3.34 -10.56 23.82
C LEU A 848 -4.09 -9.93 22.67
N VAL A 849 -5.31 -9.49 22.91
CA VAL A 849 -6.21 -8.96 21.88
C VAL A 849 -6.64 -7.57 22.27
N SER A 850 -6.55 -6.63 21.38
CA SER A 850 -7.09 -5.29 21.51
C SER A 850 -7.95 -4.95 20.31
N ALA A 851 -9.06 -4.28 20.54
CA ALA A 851 -9.91 -3.77 19.48
C ALA A 851 -10.46 -2.39 19.86
N ALA A 852 -10.61 -1.56 18.81
CA ALA A 852 -11.13 -0.21 18.90
C ALA A 852 -12.25 -0.04 17.85
N GLY A 853 -13.49 0.03 18.29
CA GLY A 853 -14.66 0.06 17.38
C GLY A 853 -14.99 1.41 16.76
N GLY A 854 -14.51 2.46 17.26
CA GLY A 854 -14.75 3.84 16.77
C GLY A 854 -13.91 4.85 17.51
N TRP A 855 -13.21 4.35 18.51
CA TRP A 855 -12.35 5.10 19.41
C TRP A 855 -10.99 4.42 19.45
N CYS A 856 -9.93 5.13 19.16
CA CYS A 856 -8.60 4.56 19.08
C CYS A 856 -7.76 5.00 20.26
N CYS A 857 -7.10 4.04 20.94
CA CYS A 857 -6.00 4.32 21.84
C CYS A 857 -4.77 3.52 21.44
N GLY A 858 -3.59 4.06 21.71
CA GLY A 858 -2.38 3.27 21.71
C GLY A 858 -2.35 2.39 22.95
N LEU A 859 -2.09 1.10 22.77
CA LEU A 859 -1.94 0.14 23.88
C LEU A 859 -0.61 -0.56 23.77
N THR A 860 0.19 -0.45 24.81
CA THR A 860 1.53 -1.03 24.86
C THR A 860 1.63 -1.97 26.07
N VAL A 861 2.08 -3.19 25.81
CA VAL A 861 2.40 -4.18 26.85
C VAL A 861 3.90 -4.14 27.12
N GLU A 862 4.26 -3.88 28.36
CA GLU A 862 5.64 -3.81 28.84
C GLU A 862 5.89 -4.88 29.92
N LYS A 863 7.13 -5.23 30.15
CA LYS A 863 7.57 -6.17 31.23
C LYS A 863 6.81 -7.50 31.23
N PHE A 864 6.49 -7.99 30.06
CA PHE A 864 5.78 -9.26 29.94
C PHE A 864 6.62 -10.41 30.50
N ARG A 865 6.07 -11.19 31.42
CA ARG A 865 6.71 -12.35 32.04
C ARG A 865 5.75 -13.52 32.02
N PHE A 866 6.23 -14.66 31.61
CA PHE A 866 5.51 -15.91 31.71
C PHE A 866 6.42 -16.98 32.29
N ASN A 867 6.10 -17.46 33.46
CA ASN A 867 6.84 -18.50 34.17
C ASN A 867 6.10 -19.83 34.08
N HIS A 868 6.70 -20.78 33.41
CA HIS A 868 6.20 -22.12 33.24
C HIS A 868 7.38 -23.10 33.16
N ALA A 869 7.24 -24.30 33.74
CA ALA A 869 8.33 -25.28 33.80
C ALA A 869 8.83 -25.76 32.41
N ALA A 870 7.96 -25.66 31.38
CA ALA A 870 8.33 -26.05 30.03
C ALA A 870 9.23 -25.01 29.32
N PHE A 871 9.37 -23.80 29.85
CA PHE A 871 10.21 -22.76 29.28
C PHE A 871 11.50 -22.59 30.08
N PRO A 872 12.62 -23.14 29.61
CA PRO A 872 13.90 -22.99 30.30
C PRO A 872 14.28 -21.53 30.43
N GLN A 873 14.76 -21.12 31.60
CA GLN A 873 15.21 -19.76 31.81
C GLN A 873 16.57 -19.55 31.11
N PRO A 874 16.81 -18.44 30.45
CA PRO A 874 18.04 -18.19 29.75
C PRO A 874 19.22 -18.07 30.73
N VAL A 875 20.29 -18.81 30.45
CA VAL A 875 21.55 -18.71 31.14
C VAL A 875 22.61 -18.19 30.19
N PHE A 876 23.25 -17.08 30.51
CA PHE A 876 24.33 -16.58 29.71
C PHE A 876 25.60 -17.34 30.02
N ALA A 877 26.01 -18.21 29.10
CA ALA A 877 27.22 -19.05 29.27
C ALA A 877 28.48 -18.42 28.65
N GLY A 878 28.38 -17.29 27.99
CA GLY A 878 29.48 -16.58 27.39
C GLY A 878 30.34 -15.84 28.41
N ALA A 879 31.59 -15.55 28.06
CA ALA A 879 32.47 -14.72 28.86
C ALA A 879 32.06 -13.25 28.79
N LEU A 880 32.12 -12.52 29.90
CA LEU A 880 31.93 -11.08 30.00
C LEU A 880 33.23 -10.34 30.21
N ASP A 881 33.40 -9.24 29.55
CA ASP A 881 34.51 -8.31 29.69
C ASP A 881 33.99 -6.95 30.16
N LEU A 882 34.13 -6.64 31.44
CA LEU A 882 33.64 -5.45 32.08
C LEU A 882 34.66 -4.32 31.95
N ALA A 883 34.42 -3.38 31.06
CA ALA A 883 35.34 -2.29 30.73
C ALA A 883 35.23 -1.10 31.70
N GLY A 884 34.31 -1.12 32.65
CA GLY A 884 34.11 -0.10 33.70
C GLY A 884 32.76 0.57 33.70
N GLY A 885 32.50 1.40 34.73
CA GLY A 885 31.25 2.15 34.89
C GLY A 885 30.08 1.34 35.42
N THR A 886 28.85 1.75 35.11
CA THR A 886 27.65 1.05 35.55
C THR A 886 27.13 0.12 34.45
N VAL A 887 27.02 -1.17 34.79
CA VAL A 887 26.52 -2.21 33.87
C VAL A 887 25.21 -2.78 34.42
N ALA A 888 24.14 -2.73 33.63
CA ALA A 888 22.83 -3.24 34.03
C ALA A 888 22.66 -4.71 33.60
N LEU A 889 22.22 -5.55 34.50
CA LEU A 889 21.72 -6.90 34.25
C LEU A 889 20.21 -6.83 34.34
N VAL A 890 19.55 -6.91 33.17
CA VAL A 890 18.11 -6.61 33.06
C VAL A 890 17.35 -7.89 32.84
N ASP A 891 16.34 -8.16 33.66
CA ASP A 891 15.39 -9.19 33.36
C ASP A 891 14.31 -8.67 32.39
N GLU A 892 14.07 -9.38 31.30
CA GLU A 892 12.98 -9.13 30.33
C GLU A 892 12.07 -10.37 30.27
N GLY A 893 11.44 -10.68 31.40
CA GLY A 893 10.55 -11.84 31.52
C GLY A 893 11.22 -13.15 31.94
N ALA A 894 12.53 -13.14 32.26
CA ALA A 894 13.20 -14.26 32.87
C ALA A 894 12.86 -14.35 34.37
N ALA A 895 12.78 -15.56 34.92
CA ALA A 895 12.59 -15.77 36.37
C ALA A 895 13.90 -15.54 37.17
N SER A 896 15.04 -15.58 36.51
CA SER A 896 16.35 -15.31 37.08
C SER A 896 17.32 -14.76 36.06
N VAL A 897 18.27 -13.95 36.50
CA VAL A 897 19.41 -13.49 35.72
C VAL A 897 20.58 -14.42 36.05
N ALA A 898 20.95 -15.31 35.12
CA ALA A 898 21.96 -16.33 35.38
C ALA A 898 23.19 -16.15 34.48
N LEU A 899 24.37 -16.07 35.13
CA LEU A 899 25.68 -16.03 34.47
C LEU A 899 26.44 -17.34 34.73
N ALA A 900 26.88 -18.01 33.67
CA ALA A 900 27.68 -19.24 33.78
C ALA A 900 29.04 -19.12 33.10
N GLY A 901 29.37 -18.01 32.45
CA GLY A 901 30.63 -17.73 31.81
C GLY A 901 31.65 -17.01 32.68
N ALA A 902 32.89 -16.97 32.23
CA ALA A 902 33.95 -16.24 32.92
C ALA A 902 33.73 -14.72 32.88
N VAL A 903 34.08 -14.02 33.95
CA VAL A 903 33.92 -12.56 34.07
C VAL A 903 35.32 -11.91 34.17
N ARG A 904 35.69 -11.07 33.25
CA ARG A 904 36.91 -10.25 33.29
C ARG A 904 36.56 -8.81 33.65
N VAL A 905 37.21 -8.25 34.67
CA VAL A 905 37.03 -6.89 35.16
C VAL A 905 38.28 -6.10 34.83
N ARG A 906 38.18 -5.08 33.96
CA ARG A 906 39.32 -4.24 33.56
C ARG A 906 39.35 -2.89 34.29
N ALA A 907 38.23 -2.43 34.78
CA ALA A 907 38.12 -1.15 35.46
C ALA A 907 37.01 -1.22 36.53
N PRO A 908 36.90 -0.21 37.41
CA PRO A 908 35.84 -0.17 38.41
C PRO A 908 34.47 -0.29 37.76
N THR A 909 33.71 -1.34 38.11
CA THR A 909 32.40 -1.65 37.53
C THR A 909 31.38 -1.86 38.65
N THR A 910 30.16 -1.33 38.44
CA THR A 910 29.00 -1.57 39.33
C THR A 910 27.96 -2.37 38.53
N LEU A 911 27.63 -3.56 39.04
CA LEU A 911 26.52 -4.34 38.50
C LEU A 911 25.23 -3.92 39.18
N VAL A 912 24.22 -3.60 38.36
CA VAL A 912 22.87 -3.24 38.81
C VAL A 912 21.89 -4.27 38.27
N CYS A 913 21.11 -4.89 39.17
CA CYS A 913 20.02 -5.80 38.86
C CYS A 913 18.68 -5.23 39.35
N ASP A 914 17.59 -5.71 38.79
CA ASP A 914 16.25 -5.49 39.36
C ASP A 914 16.17 -6.19 40.72
N GLU A 915 15.74 -5.48 41.78
CA GLU A 915 15.66 -6.01 43.14
C GLU A 915 14.74 -7.23 43.28
N ALA A 916 13.78 -7.38 42.37
CA ALA A 916 12.81 -8.48 42.35
C ALA A 916 13.36 -9.81 41.81
N VAL A 917 14.55 -9.80 41.16
CA VAL A 917 15.12 -10.97 40.49
C VAL A 917 16.56 -11.18 40.95
N PRO A 918 16.91 -12.35 41.55
CA PRO A 918 18.26 -12.58 42.02
C PRO A 918 19.25 -12.74 40.86
N LEU A 919 20.44 -12.15 41.03
CA LEU A 919 21.59 -12.42 40.18
C LEU A 919 22.21 -13.76 40.57
N ARG A 920 22.19 -14.73 39.72
CA ARG A 920 22.73 -16.05 39.91
C ARG A 920 24.03 -16.26 39.16
N PHE A 921 25.08 -16.66 39.85
CA PHE A 921 26.29 -17.18 39.22
C PHE A 921 26.26 -18.71 39.24
N ALA A 922 26.01 -19.30 38.06
CA ALA A 922 26.05 -20.77 37.97
C ALA A 922 27.50 -21.31 37.98
N GLN A 923 28.43 -20.54 37.48
CA GLN A 923 29.88 -20.67 37.67
C GLN A 923 30.40 -19.29 37.97
N ALA A 924 31.46 -19.19 38.79
CA ALA A 924 32.06 -17.90 39.09
C ALA A 924 33.59 -17.99 38.91
N ASP A 925 34.04 -17.73 37.70
CA ASP A 925 35.42 -17.61 37.27
C ASP A 925 35.70 -16.14 36.97
N TRP A 926 36.37 -15.43 37.89
CA TRP A 926 36.55 -14.00 37.77
C TRP A 926 38.02 -13.65 37.56
N THR A 927 38.30 -12.84 36.58
CA THR A 927 39.64 -12.30 36.32
C THR A 927 39.64 -10.79 36.54
N PHE A 928 40.44 -10.30 37.50
CA PHE A 928 40.69 -8.86 37.66
C PHE A 928 41.98 -8.46 36.95
N ASP A 929 41.84 -7.66 35.90
CA ASP A 929 42.97 -7.29 35.00
C ASP A 929 43.55 -5.92 35.36
N PHE A 930 44.72 -5.92 35.95
CA PHE A 930 45.47 -4.72 36.35
C PHE A 930 46.37 -4.18 35.21
N SER A 931 46.50 -4.83 34.07
CA SER A 931 47.40 -4.43 32.99
C SER A 931 47.13 -3.05 32.39
N GLY A 932 45.91 -2.53 32.52
CA GLY A 932 45.47 -1.26 31.97
C GLY A 932 45.81 -0.03 32.85
N GLY A 933 46.54 -0.18 33.97
CA GLY A 933 46.90 0.92 34.88
C GLY A 933 45.74 1.46 35.71
N ARG A 934 44.55 0.88 35.62
CA ARG A 934 43.39 1.14 36.47
C ARG A 934 43.25 0.01 37.50
N SER A 935 42.80 0.34 38.71
CA SER A 935 42.49 -0.70 39.68
C SER A 935 41.10 -1.28 39.40
N PRO A 936 41.00 -2.49 38.86
CA PRO A 936 39.70 -3.11 38.61
C PRO A 936 38.96 -3.40 39.91
N SER A 937 37.67 -3.15 39.94
CA SER A 937 36.83 -3.51 41.06
C SER A 937 35.40 -3.78 40.58
N LEU A 938 34.68 -4.63 41.29
CA LEU A 938 33.32 -5.03 41.00
C LEU A 938 32.38 -4.76 42.18
N ALA A 939 31.41 -3.88 42.03
CA ALA A 939 30.35 -3.70 43.04
C ALA A 939 29.13 -4.58 42.66
N LEU A 940 28.62 -5.30 43.67
CA LEU A 940 27.53 -6.28 43.52
C LEU A 940 26.18 -5.72 44.01
N PRO A 941 25.03 -6.19 43.42
CA PRO A 941 23.70 -5.91 43.95
C PRO A 941 23.45 -6.62 45.29
N ALA A 942 22.33 -6.28 45.94
CA ALA A 942 21.97 -6.84 47.24
C ALA A 942 21.60 -8.34 47.22
N THR A 943 21.04 -8.81 46.11
CA THR A 943 20.58 -10.19 45.91
C THR A 943 21.50 -10.94 44.95
N VAL A 944 22.33 -11.87 45.50
CA VAL A 944 23.25 -12.68 44.68
C VAL A 944 23.18 -14.13 45.17
N GLU A 945 23.03 -15.06 44.22
CA GLU A 945 23.13 -16.50 44.43
C GLU A 945 24.48 -17.00 43.89
N TRP A 946 25.27 -17.61 44.76
CA TRP A 946 26.61 -18.07 44.43
C TRP A 946 26.68 -19.57 44.15
N PRO A 947 27.61 -19.99 43.27
CA PRO A 947 28.05 -21.39 43.29
C PRO A 947 28.85 -21.69 44.60
N PRO A 948 29.11 -22.93 44.91
CA PRO A 948 29.87 -23.30 46.11
C PRO A 948 31.27 -22.64 46.23
N THR A 949 31.90 -22.40 45.06
CA THR A 949 33.24 -21.83 45.01
C THR A 949 33.29 -20.67 43.99
N LEU A 950 33.93 -19.57 44.40
CA LEU A 950 34.28 -18.43 43.52
C LEU A 950 35.78 -18.52 43.21
N ALA A 951 36.16 -18.77 42.00
CA ALA A 951 37.53 -18.69 41.50
C ALA A 951 37.91 -17.22 41.13
N VAL A 952 38.99 -16.71 41.74
CA VAL A 952 39.45 -15.34 41.47
C VAL A 952 40.90 -15.38 40.97
N THR A 953 41.09 -14.88 39.72
CA THR A 953 42.41 -14.75 39.11
C THR A 953 42.78 -13.29 38.99
N LEU A 954 44.01 -12.94 39.39
CA LEU A 954 44.60 -11.62 39.14
C LEU A 954 45.49 -11.67 37.89
N ALA A 955 45.13 -10.89 36.85
CA ALA A 955 45.94 -10.72 35.66
C ALA A 955 46.70 -9.39 35.72
N GLY A 956 47.88 -9.34 35.12
CA GLY A 956 48.75 -8.17 35.07
C GLY A 956 50.18 -8.51 35.42
N ARG A 957 51.11 -7.58 35.29
CA ARG A 957 52.50 -7.75 35.72
C ARG A 957 52.61 -7.48 37.22
N PRO A 958 53.64 -7.98 37.92
CA PRO A 958 53.82 -7.78 39.36
C PRO A 958 53.76 -6.30 39.80
N GLN A 959 54.30 -5.41 38.99
CA GLN A 959 54.29 -3.97 39.32
C GLN A 959 52.90 -3.32 39.12
N ASP A 960 52.02 -3.93 38.43
CA ASP A 960 50.68 -3.44 38.20
C ASP A 960 49.73 -3.82 39.37
N LEU A 961 50.10 -4.78 40.22
CA LEU A 961 49.30 -5.27 41.32
C LEU A 961 49.38 -4.31 42.52
N PRO A 962 48.29 -4.14 43.30
CA PRO A 962 48.25 -3.18 44.40
C PRO A 962 49.09 -3.64 45.62
N VAL A 963 50.00 -2.80 46.07
CA VAL A 963 50.86 -3.04 47.27
C VAL A 963 50.12 -2.68 48.58
N ARG A 964 48.98 -2.02 48.51
CA ARG A 964 48.07 -1.74 49.63
C ARG A 964 46.79 -2.56 49.48
N TRP A 965 46.10 -2.75 50.63
CA TRP A 965 44.74 -3.39 50.57
C TRP A 965 43.84 -2.61 49.65
N THR A 966 43.44 -3.25 48.55
CA THR A 966 42.60 -2.67 47.51
C THR A 966 41.37 -3.54 47.34
N THR A 967 40.19 -2.96 47.41
CA THR A 967 38.92 -3.65 47.15
C THR A 967 38.84 -4.02 45.67
N ILE A 968 38.68 -5.32 45.40
CA ILE A 968 38.41 -5.85 44.08
C ILE A 968 36.93 -6.23 43.92
N VAL A 969 36.24 -6.61 45.01
CA VAL A 969 34.80 -6.82 45.01
C VAL A 969 34.18 -6.06 46.18
N ASP A 970 33.23 -5.22 45.89
CA ASP A 970 32.38 -4.52 46.87
C ASP A 970 31.02 -5.20 46.93
N GLY A 971 30.82 -6.09 47.84
CA GLY A 971 29.60 -6.83 48.12
C GLY A 971 28.92 -6.37 49.44
N ARG A 972 29.10 -5.13 49.87
CA ARG A 972 28.50 -4.61 51.12
C ARG A 972 26.98 -4.68 51.08
N ALA A 973 26.35 -4.27 49.98
CA ALA A 973 24.89 -4.36 49.82
C ALA A 973 24.40 -5.81 49.98
N PHE A 974 25.13 -6.79 49.42
CA PHE A 974 24.82 -8.22 49.53
C PHE A 974 25.01 -8.69 50.99
N ALA A 975 26.10 -8.31 51.64
CA ALA A 975 26.36 -8.69 53.01
C ALA A 975 25.37 -8.07 54.00
N GLU A 976 25.01 -6.80 53.84
CA GLU A 976 23.98 -6.11 54.63
C GLU A 976 22.59 -6.74 54.45
N ALA A 977 22.28 -7.34 53.31
CA ALA A 977 21.10 -8.12 53.04
C ALA A 977 21.14 -9.55 53.67
N GLY A 978 22.21 -9.89 54.38
CA GLY A 978 22.38 -11.19 55.04
C GLY A 978 22.94 -12.29 54.13
N GLY A 979 23.50 -11.93 52.98
CA GLY A 979 24.12 -12.86 52.04
C GLY A 979 25.45 -13.45 52.55
N ALA A 980 25.65 -14.74 52.31
CA ALA A 980 26.88 -15.45 52.65
C ALA A 980 27.81 -15.62 51.45
N TRP A 981 29.07 -15.29 51.60
CA TRP A 981 30.07 -15.48 50.57
C TRP A 981 30.39 -16.98 50.34
N PRO A 982 30.67 -17.40 49.10
CA PRO A 982 31.11 -18.75 48.78
C PRO A 982 32.56 -18.98 49.27
N GLU A 983 33.08 -20.20 49.15
CA GLU A 983 34.48 -20.47 49.27
C GLU A 983 35.23 -19.76 48.14
N ILE A 984 36.34 -19.05 48.49
CA ILE A 984 37.08 -18.28 47.53
C ILE A 984 38.40 -19.02 47.19
N ALA A 985 38.52 -19.51 45.95
CA ALA A 985 39.74 -20.03 45.40
C ALA A 985 40.50 -18.89 44.69
N PHE A 986 41.69 -18.58 45.10
CA PHE A 986 42.40 -17.40 44.69
C PHE A 986 43.76 -17.76 44.05
N GLU A 987 44.07 -17.19 42.86
CA GLU A 987 45.31 -17.35 42.16
C GLU A 987 45.82 -16.07 41.47
N THR A 988 47.09 -16.03 41.10
CA THR A 988 47.65 -14.95 40.31
C THR A 988 48.24 -15.51 39.03
N ALA A 989 47.88 -14.93 37.89
CA ALA A 989 48.38 -15.34 36.57
C ALA A 989 49.90 -15.11 36.42
N CYS A 990 50.49 -14.17 37.16
CA CYS A 990 51.91 -13.88 37.17
C CYS A 990 52.71 -14.73 38.16
N GLY A 991 52.10 -15.65 38.93
CA GLY A 991 52.73 -16.52 39.91
C GLY A 991 53.30 -15.83 41.16
N VAL A 992 52.92 -14.59 41.43
CA VAL A 992 53.41 -13.78 42.55
C VAL A 992 52.45 -13.95 43.73
N PRO A 993 52.93 -14.09 44.99
CA PRO A 993 52.05 -14.23 46.14
C PRO A 993 51.26 -12.96 46.43
N CYS A 994 49.98 -13.05 46.47
CA CYS A 994 49.06 -12.01 46.92
C CYS A 994 48.29 -12.49 48.12
N ALA A 995 48.11 -11.59 49.11
CA ALA A 995 47.19 -11.86 50.24
C ALA A 995 45.78 -11.34 49.87
N PHE A 996 44.75 -12.08 50.27
CA PHE A 996 43.37 -11.60 50.19
C PHE A 996 42.73 -11.67 51.58
N ARG A 997 41.71 -10.83 51.74
CA ARG A 997 40.86 -10.86 52.96
C ARG A 997 39.43 -10.46 52.63
N LEU A 998 38.51 -10.95 53.37
CA LEU A 998 37.12 -10.50 53.39
C LEU A 998 36.92 -9.55 54.57
N ASP A 999 36.62 -8.31 54.36
CA ASP A 999 36.49 -7.27 55.38
C ASP A 999 35.22 -6.43 55.14
N ALA A 1000 34.26 -6.49 56.09
CA ALA A 1000 33.02 -5.77 56.04
C ALA A 1000 32.27 -5.90 54.66
N GLY A 1001 32.15 -7.15 54.19
CA GLY A 1001 31.51 -7.42 52.89
C GLY A 1001 32.35 -7.07 51.65
N ARG A 1002 33.63 -6.73 51.81
CA ARG A 1002 34.53 -6.40 50.71
C ARG A 1002 35.61 -7.45 50.55
N LEU A 1003 35.79 -7.97 49.33
CA LEU A 1003 36.96 -8.77 49.03
C LEU A 1003 38.11 -7.82 48.64
N GLN A 1004 39.19 -7.88 49.45
CA GLN A 1004 40.35 -7.03 49.29
C GLN A 1004 41.58 -7.88 49.00
N ILE A 1005 42.48 -7.35 48.20
CA ILE A 1005 43.76 -7.95 47.87
C ILE A 1005 44.93 -7.03 48.19
N ARG A 1006 46.11 -7.61 48.44
CA ARG A 1006 47.35 -6.89 48.54
C ARG A 1006 48.49 -7.74 48.03
N TYR A 1007 49.30 -7.18 47.11
CA TYR A 1007 50.57 -7.81 46.72
C TYR A 1007 51.55 -7.81 47.87
N THR A 1008 52.07 -8.97 48.21
CA THR A 1008 53.09 -9.11 49.23
C THR A 1008 54.46 -9.02 48.57
N VAL A 1009 55.11 -7.87 48.66
CA VAL A 1009 56.48 -7.73 48.23
C VAL A 1009 57.34 -8.60 49.13
N GLY A 1010 57.80 -9.71 48.59
CA GLY A 1010 58.79 -10.54 49.29
C GLY A 1010 60.07 -9.73 49.53
N THR A 1011 60.45 -9.57 50.79
CA THR A 1011 61.76 -9.00 51.13
C THR A 1011 62.77 -10.09 50.78
N VAL A 1012 63.49 -9.90 49.63
CA VAL A 1012 64.64 -10.70 49.32
C VAL A 1012 65.78 -10.21 50.24
N ILE A 1013 65.99 -10.89 51.35
CA ILE A 1013 67.17 -10.66 52.18
C ILE A 1013 68.33 -11.34 51.44
N LEU A 1014 69.15 -10.55 50.71
CA LEU A 1014 70.47 -10.98 50.20
C LEU A 1014 71.41 -11.02 51.40
N PHE A 1015 71.68 -12.19 51.93
CA PHE A 1015 72.85 -12.36 52.77
C PHE A 1015 74.14 -12.30 51.89
N ARG A 1016 74.96 -11.34 52.06
CA ARG A 1016 76.31 -11.26 51.54
C ARG A 1016 77.23 -12.27 52.23
#